data_1510ccd342156244d2d0da7ddec6b255
#
_entry.id   1510ccd342156244d2d0da7ddec6b255
#
_cell.length_a   1.000
_cell.length_b   1.000
_cell.length_c   1.000
_cell.angle_alpha   90.00
_cell.angle_beta   90.00
_cell.angle_gamma   90.00
#
_symmetry.space_group_name_H-M   'P 1'
#
loop_
_entity.id
_entity.type
_entity.pdbx_description
1 polymer ?
#
loop_
_entity_poly.entity_id
_entity_poly.type
_entity_poly.pdbx_seq_one_letter_code
_entity_poly.pdbx_strand_id
1 'polypeptide(L)'
;MPIATRSFRLRLAASFSLLLILCSGALAQEQPLRIKYLLAMPHPSSHLFEVTIEVGLPADTKTDSLDFQMPKWSPGRYAVFDFAKNVQEFRTGLDPRDVRSDQPPPKPIPAPPFQRLDDQTWRVNTRGMGSLGRFIVSYKVFANDLSGTFSQLDAHHANFNGGCVFVYVVNHKQDPVSLSINGPKSWRIVNGRTESRDKTEFQFPNWDIMIDNPTEIAPDWTEDDFKVDGKTYRVVVHSLGNEGGKRPDLVRGIEKIVRTETAMWGPPEFDSYTFLIHFANDGHSSDGMEHLTSTQVIMPGALGEAGMLEETLDGIAHEFFHVWNVKRLRPVELGPWDFTRPANTRGLWIAEGITNYYGHLMQRRAGLWDDAKLLSTLAGQITEVENAPGSRLMSAEESSLSAPFIDDAVHAQHTNLENTSISYYPKGEVLGIVLDLLIRGKTNGKVSLDDVMRRMYEEFYLKSPNATYYLRGRGYKNEDFERVTSEVAGMDMSDFFKRYVRGVESPPYETAFAQVGLRLVRDPRAPVAVGVSADENDQANFKIASVRPDSPAAEAGVEVGDIVTLFGGIKLTPANFLKTIARYKPGDRIQVTLRRGERSIQATITLTSAQIFDYRIEEMKDASPGTKALRVAWLNGK
;
A
#
# COMPACT_ATOMS: atom_id res chain seq x y z
N MET A 1 -20.61 11.81 -80.12
CA MET A 1 -19.84 10.60 -79.92
C MET A 1 -18.91 10.83 -78.78
N PRO A 2 -19.16 10.20 -77.65
CA PRO A 2 -18.06 9.80 -76.74
C PRO A 2 -18.36 8.44 -76.16
N ILE A 3 -17.36 7.52 -76.23
CA ILE A 3 -17.34 6.30 -75.47
C ILE A 3 -15.86 6.06 -75.19
N ALA A 4 -15.44 6.13 -73.92
CA ALA A 4 -14.27 5.38 -73.33
C ALA A 4 -13.72 6.04 -72.04
N THR A 5 -14.42 5.92 -70.94
CA THR A 5 -13.80 6.16 -69.60
C THR A 5 -14.59 5.44 -68.48
N ARG A 6 -14.82 4.15 -68.61
CA ARG A 6 -15.50 3.39 -67.52
C ARG A 6 -14.81 2.07 -67.08
N SER A 7 -13.66 1.71 -67.64
CA SER A 7 -13.04 0.42 -67.34
C SER A 7 -11.73 0.47 -66.50
N PHE A 8 -11.29 1.67 -66.12
CA PHE A 8 -10.02 1.79 -65.38
C PHE A 8 -10.15 1.93 -63.82
N ARG A 9 -11.38 2.20 -63.33
CA ARG A 9 -11.61 2.37 -61.89
C ARG A 9 -11.96 1.09 -61.14
N LEU A 10 -12.31 0.01 -61.82
CA LEU A 10 -12.68 -1.27 -61.19
C LEU A 10 -11.50 -2.21 -60.94
N ARG A 11 -10.34 -1.98 -61.57
CA ARG A 11 -9.17 -2.84 -61.40
C ARG A 11 -8.20 -2.38 -60.28
N LEU A 12 -8.32 -1.11 -59.82
CA LEU A 12 -7.52 -0.62 -58.69
C LEU A 12 -8.16 -0.95 -57.30
N ALA A 13 -9.49 -1.12 -57.24
CA ALA A 13 -10.18 -1.45 -56.00
C ALA A 13 -10.01 -2.93 -55.59
N ALA A 14 -9.86 -3.84 -56.57
CA ALA A 14 -9.63 -5.26 -56.29
C ALA A 14 -8.20 -5.58 -55.84
N SER A 15 -7.20 -4.79 -56.24
CA SER A 15 -5.80 -5.00 -55.84
C SER A 15 -5.47 -4.45 -54.44
N PHE A 16 -6.24 -3.47 -53.95
CA PHE A 16 -6.05 -2.93 -52.61
C PHE A 16 -6.74 -3.78 -51.53
N SER A 17 -7.84 -4.48 -51.87
CA SER A 17 -8.52 -5.41 -50.96
C SER A 17 -7.77 -6.72 -50.78
N LEU A 18 -6.92 -7.11 -51.73
CA LEU A 18 -6.11 -8.34 -51.62
C LEU A 18 -4.81 -8.13 -50.86
N LEU A 19 -4.30 -6.88 -50.72
CA LEU A 19 -3.10 -6.55 -49.94
C LEU A 19 -3.40 -6.34 -48.46
N LEU A 20 -4.67 -6.09 -48.08
CA LEU A 20 -5.11 -5.95 -46.68
C LEU A 20 -5.46 -7.28 -46.00
N ILE A 21 -5.60 -8.36 -46.75
CA ILE A 21 -5.87 -9.72 -46.20
C ILE A 21 -4.57 -10.51 -45.94
N LEU A 22 -3.41 -10.05 -46.41
CA LEU A 22 -2.13 -10.75 -46.23
C LEU A 22 -1.26 -10.19 -45.08
N CYS A 23 -1.73 -9.18 -44.33
CA CYS A 23 -1.03 -8.66 -43.13
C CYS A 23 -1.73 -8.99 -41.81
N SER A 24 -2.76 -9.81 -41.79
CA SER A 24 -3.13 -10.53 -40.57
C SER A 24 -2.24 -11.76 -40.45
N GLY A 25 -0.94 -11.53 -40.32
CA GLY A 25 -0.06 -12.51 -39.68
C GLY A 25 -0.66 -12.78 -38.30
N ALA A 26 -1.36 -13.88 -38.16
CA ALA A 26 -1.65 -14.42 -36.84
C ALA A 26 -0.27 -14.47 -36.15
N LEU A 27 -0.04 -13.57 -35.19
CA LEU A 27 0.98 -13.81 -34.16
C LEU A 27 0.60 -15.17 -33.63
N ALA A 28 1.38 -16.20 -34.00
CA ALA A 28 1.20 -17.54 -33.47
C ALA A 28 1.29 -17.36 -31.97
N GLN A 29 0.15 -17.47 -31.30
CA GLN A 29 0.08 -17.38 -29.85
C GLN A 29 0.97 -18.53 -29.35
N GLU A 30 2.11 -18.18 -28.75
CA GLU A 30 3.00 -19.20 -28.18
C GLU A 30 2.18 -20.09 -27.27
N GLN A 31 2.38 -21.40 -27.36
CA GLN A 31 1.65 -22.32 -26.50
C GLN A 31 2.04 -22.06 -25.04
N PRO A 32 1.09 -22.06 -24.11
CA PRO A 32 1.36 -21.75 -22.71
C PRO A 32 2.35 -22.76 -22.12
N LEU A 33 3.30 -22.28 -21.34
CA LEU A 33 4.18 -23.12 -20.55
C LEU A 33 3.40 -23.79 -19.41
N ARG A 34 3.88 -24.96 -18.99
CA ARG A 34 3.41 -25.63 -17.77
C ARG A 34 4.39 -25.29 -16.66
N ILE A 35 3.99 -24.39 -15.77
CA ILE A 35 4.86 -23.89 -14.71
C ILE A 35 4.34 -24.38 -13.36
N LYS A 36 5.20 -25.11 -12.62
CA LYS A 36 4.90 -25.57 -11.27
C LYS A 36 5.96 -25.08 -10.31
N TYR A 37 5.50 -24.44 -9.23
CA TYR A 37 6.34 -24.02 -8.12
C TYR A 37 6.25 -25.03 -6.97
N LEU A 38 7.39 -25.38 -6.41
CA LEU A 38 7.51 -26.09 -5.15
C LEU A 38 8.24 -25.18 -4.17
N LEU A 39 7.61 -24.84 -3.06
CA LEU A 39 8.20 -24.15 -1.94
C LEU A 39 8.48 -25.17 -0.84
N ALA A 40 9.74 -25.30 -0.43
CA ALA A 40 10.14 -26.19 0.64
C ALA A 40 10.88 -25.41 1.75
N MET A 41 10.77 -25.92 2.98
CA MET A 41 11.41 -25.34 4.14
C MET A 41 12.01 -26.44 5.03
N PRO A 42 13.05 -27.18 4.53
CA PRO A 42 13.62 -28.33 5.23
C PRO A 42 14.34 -27.94 6.52
N HIS A 43 14.83 -26.72 6.63
CA HIS A 43 15.57 -26.17 7.75
C HIS A 43 15.04 -24.79 8.14
N PRO A 44 13.84 -24.68 8.79
CA PRO A 44 13.19 -23.41 9.04
C PRO A 44 14.05 -22.38 9.78
N SER A 45 14.83 -22.83 10.77
CA SER A 45 15.75 -21.95 11.53
C SER A 45 16.89 -21.35 10.70
N SER A 46 17.05 -21.76 9.44
CA SER A 46 18.02 -21.13 8.53
C SER A 46 17.46 -19.88 7.85
N HIS A 47 16.18 -19.59 8.01
CA HIS A 47 15.46 -18.51 7.32
C HIS A 47 15.52 -18.62 5.79
N LEU A 48 15.73 -19.83 5.24
CA LEU A 48 15.87 -20.04 3.80
C LEU A 48 14.69 -20.86 3.27
N PHE A 49 13.85 -20.23 2.48
CA PHE A 49 12.96 -20.95 1.59
C PHE A 49 13.74 -21.58 0.45
N GLU A 50 13.41 -22.82 0.10
CA GLU A 50 13.93 -23.48 -1.09
C GLU A 50 12.82 -23.53 -2.16
N VAL A 51 13.07 -22.87 -3.28
CA VAL A 51 12.11 -22.81 -4.40
C VAL A 51 12.62 -23.65 -5.55
N THR A 52 11.73 -24.52 -6.07
CA THR A 52 11.97 -25.25 -7.32
C THR A 52 10.84 -24.93 -8.30
N ILE A 53 11.21 -24.60 -9.52
CA ILE A 53 10.28 -24.33 -10.63
C ILE A 53 10.47 -25.42 -11.67
N GLU A 54 9.44 -26.22 -11.89
CA GLU A 54 9.37 -27.14 -13.03
C GLU A 54 8.75 -26.40 -14.21
N VAL A 55 9.48 -26.35 -15.32
CA VAL A 55 9.03 -25.69 -16.55
C VAL A 55 8.85 -26.75 -17.65
N GLY A 56 7.60 -26.98 -18.01
CA GLY A 56 7.26 -27.86 -19.15
C GLY A 56 7.21 -27.05 -20.45
N LEU A 57 8.04 -27.46 -21.42
CA LEU A 57 8.11 -26.84 -22.74
C LEU A 57 7.18 -27.59 -23.72
N PRO A 58 6.35 -26.87 -24.50
CA PRO A 58 5.71 -27.45 -25.68
C PRO A 58 6.73 -28.07 -26.65
N ALA A 59 6.35 -29.17 -27.31
CA ALA A 59 7.26 -29.90 -28.20
C ALA A 59 7.76 -29.09 -29.40
N ASP A 60 7.01 -28.07 -29.79
CA ASP A 60 7.29 -27.17 -30.89
C ASP A 60 7.91 -25.82 -30.45
N THR A 61 8.32 -25.73 -29.18
CA THR A 61 8.96 -24.51 -28.64
C THR A 61 10.19 -24.14 -29.45
N LYS A 62 10.16 -22.96 -30.04
CA LYS A 62 11.27 -22.39 -30.83
C LYS A 62 12.17 -21.44 -30.03
N THR A 63 11.79 -21.17 -28.77
CA THR A 63 12.52 -20.22 -27.92
C THR A 63 13.85 -20.80 -27.47
N ASP A 64 14.93 -20.15 -27.83
CA ASP A 64 16.31 -20.56 -27.49
C ASP A 64 16.68 -20.22 -26.02
N SER A 65 15.89 -19.36 -25.34
CA SER A 65 16.11 -19.00 -23.94
C SER A 65 14.81 -18.57 -23.26
N LEU A 66 14.75 -18.74 -21.96
CA LEU A 66 13.73 -18.16 -21.08
C LEU A 66 14.39 -17.30 -20.01
N ASP A 67 13.78 -16.15 -19.75
CA ASP A 67 14.23 -15.21 -18.71
C ASP A 67 13.39 -15.42 -17.45
N PHE A 68 14.06 -15.63 -16.33
CA PHE A 68 13.51 -15.77 -15.00
C PHE A 68 13.78 -14.47 -14.24
N GLN A 69 12.74 -13.78 -13.77
CA GLN A 69 12.90 -12.46 -13.18
C GLN A 69 12.25 -12.38 -11.80
N MET A 70 12.99 -11.84 -10.82
CA MET A 70 12.46 -11.52 -9.50
C MET A 70 11.85 -10.11 -9.55
N PRO A 71 10.64 -9.89 -8.99
CA PRO A 71 10.09 -8.54 -8.86
C PRO A 71 11.00 -7.59 -8.08
N LYS A 72 10.92 -6.31 -8.39
CA LYS A 72 11.54 -5.24 -7.58
C LYS A 72 10.61 -4.72 -6.49
N TRP A 73 9.31 -4.95 -6.63
CA TRP A 73 8.26 -4.50 -5.71
C TRP A 73 7.07 -5.45 -5.73
N SER A 74 6.16 -5.32 -4.77
CA SER A 74 4.91 -6.09 -4.69
C SER A 74 3.71 -5.17 -4.82
N PRO A 75 2.58 -5.62 -5.41
CA PRO A 75 1.32 -4.86 -5.44
C PRO A 75 0.87 -4.51 -4.02
N GLY A 76 0.46 -3.24 -3.82
CA GLY A 76 0.18 -2.66 -2.50
C GLY A 76 1.37 -1.88 -1.93
N ARG A 77 2.57 -2.01 -2.51
CA ARG A 77 3.74 -1.19 -2.18
C ARG A 77 4.11 -0.29 -3.36
N TYR A 78 4.55 0.91 -3.04
CA TYR A 78 4.86 1.93 -4.04
C TYR A 78 6.36 2.21 -4.15
N ALA A 79 7.17 1.52 -3.34
CA ALA A 79 8.62 1.61 -3.32
C ALA A 79 9.27 0.38 -3.97
N VAL A 80 10.56 0.50 -4.30
CA VAL A 80 11.39 -0.57 -4.84
C VAL A 80 12.22 -1.19 -3.73
N PHE A 81 12.12 -2.51 -3.58
CA PHE A 81 12.79 -3.28 -2.53
C PHE A 81 13.90 -4.19 -3.05
N ASP A 82 14.02 -4.35 -4.38
CA ASP A 82 15.03 -5.18 -5.04
C ASP A 82 15.12 -6.59 -4.44
N PHE A 83 14.01 -7.32 -4.42
CA PHE A 83 13.87 -8.64 -3.75
C PHE A 83 14.93 -9.66 -4.19
N ALA A 84 15.49 -9.51 -5.40
CA ALA A 84 16.58 -10.36 -5.89
C ALA A 84 17.84 -10.36 -5.00
N LYS A 85 18.01 -9.38 -4.09
CA LYS A 85 19.09 -9.35 -3.09
C LYS A 85 19.04 -10.54 -2.14
N ASN A 86 17.85 -11.10 -1.91
CA ASN A 86 17.62 -12.23 -1.02
C ASN A 86 17.75 -13.59 -1.72
N VAL A 87 17.92 -13.62 -3.07
CA VAL A 87 18.04 -14.84 -3.85
C VAL A 87 19.47 -15.39 -3.79
N GLN A 88 19.56 -16.66 -3.43
CA GLN A 88 20.82 -17.41 -3.31
C GLN A 88 20.79 -18.68 -4.15
N GLU A 89 21.96 -19.16 -4.55
CA GLU A 89 22.16 -20.48 -5.18
C GLU A 89 21.23 -20.75 -6.39
N PHE A 90 21.04 -19.77 -7.28
CA PHE A 90 20.26 -20.01 -8.49
C PHE A 90 20.95 -21.09 -9.34
N ARG A 91 20.21 -22.13 -9.69
CA ARG A 91 20.69 -23.30 -10.44
C ARG A 91 19.65 -23.77 -11.43
N THR A 92 20.11 -24.51 -12.42
CA THR A 92 19.27 -25.24 -13.37
C THR A 92 19.52 -26.72 -13.26
N GLY A 93 18.55 -27.53 -13.65
CA GLY A 93 18.68 -28.98 -13.61
C GLY A 93 17.68 -29.67 -14.53
N LEU A 94 17.81 -30.99 -14.62
CA LEU A 94 16.79 -31.83 -15.22
C LEU A 94 15.88 -32.41 -14.13
N ASP A 95 14.64 -32.67 -14.45
CA ASP A 95 13.74 -33.33 -13.52
C ASP A 95 14.23 -34.77 -13.24
N PRO A 96 14.49 -35.13 -11.95
CA PRO A 96 14.94 -36.49 -11.63
C PRO A 96 14.02 -37.61 -12.12
N ARG A 97 12.72 -37.31 -12.31
CA ARG A 97 11.72 -38.25 -12.84
C ARG A 97 11.92 -38.58 -14.31
N ASP A 98 12.72 -37.78 -15.05
CA ASP A 98 13.03 -38.06 -16.46
C ASP A 98 14.22 -39.02 -16.64
N VAL A 99 14.95 -39.28 -15.55
CA VAL A 99 15.98 -40.34 -15.52
C VAL A 99 15.28 -41.65 -15.23
N ARG A 100 14.95 -42.42 -16.30
CA ARG A 100 14.36 -43.78 -16.15
C ARG A 100 15.34 -44.64 -15.37
N SER A 101 14.87 -45.21 -14.24
CA SER A 101 15.67 -45.98 -13.30
C SER A 101 16.24 -47.30 -13.87
N ASP A 102 15.75 -47.77 -14.99
CA ASP A 102 16.02 -49.06 -15.60
C ASP A 102 17.00 -49.02 -16.77
N GLN A 103 17.35 -47.85 -17.26
CA GLN A 103 18.44 -47.64 -18.24
C GLN A 103 19.20 -46.34 -17.94
N PRO A 104 20.50 -46.43 -17.68
CA PRO A 104 21.31 -45.20 -17.59
C PRO A 104 21.25 -44.49 -18.96
N PRO A 105 21.01 -43.16 -18.97
CA PRO A 105 21.01 -42.41 -20.22
C PRO A 105 22.35 -42.63 -20.94
N PRO A 106 22.33 -42.80 -22.25
CA PRO A 106 23.54 -43.11 -23.02
C PRO A 106 24.62 -42.00 -22.95
N LYS A 107 24.24 -40.82 -22.52
CA LYS A 107 25.12 -39.71 -22.06
C LYS A 107 24.37 -38.87 -21.04
N PRO A 108 25.03 -38.41 -19.98
CA PRO A 108 24.41 -37.41 -19.08
C PRO A 108 23.97 -36.19 -19.89
N ILE A 109 22.68 -35.88 -19.84
CA ILE A 109 22.18 -34.63 -20.44
C ILE A 109 22.59 -33.51 -19.50
N PRO A 110 23.37 -32.54 -19.95
CA PRO A 110 23.79 -31.44 -19.07
C PRO A 110 22.61 -30.55 -18.70
N ALA A 111 22.62 -30.01 -17.49
CA ALA A 111 21.69 -28.98 -17.09
C ALA A 111 21.75 -27.79 -18.05
N PRO A 112 20.63 -27.14 -18.37
CA PRO A 112 20.65 -25.97 -19.24
C PRO A 112 21.54 -24.87 -18.65
N PRO A 113 22.49 -24.31 -19.42
CA PRO A 113 23.30 -23.23 -18.90
C PRO A 113 22.49 -21.96 -18.68
N PHE A 114 22.89 -21.15 -17.70
CA PHE A 114 22.24 -19.88 -17.39
C PHE A 114 23.29 -18.78 -17.17
N GLN A 115 22.83 -17.53 -17.27
CA GLN A 115 23.60 -16.35 -16.91
C GLN A 115 22.71 -15.31 -16.25
N ARG A 116 23.24 -14.55 -15.29
CA ARG A 116 22.57 -13.38 -14.72
C ARG A 116 22.74 -12.21 -15.69
N LEU A 117 21.63 -11.60 -16.15
CA LEU A 117 21.64 -10.50 -17.11
C LEU A 117 21.78 -9.15 -16.43
N ASP A 118 21.09 -8.99 -15.31
CA ASP A 118 21.03 -7.76 -14.53
C ASP A 118 20.82 -8.08 -13.03
N ASP A 119 20.43 -7.08 -12.26
CA ASP A 119 20.20 -7.21 -10.80
C ASP A 119 19.05 -8.14 -10.43
N GLN A 120 18.10 -8.41 -11.33
CA GLN A 120 16.88 -9.19 -11.04
C GLN A 120 16.60 -10.34 -12.02
N THR A 121 17.37 -10.52 -13.11
CA THR A 121 17.03 -11.43 -14.23
C THR A 121 18.10 -12.48 -14.47
N TRP A 122 17.68 -13.74 -14.61
CA TRP A 122 18.48 -14.89 -14.98
C TRP A 122 17.96 -15.48 -16.30
N ARG A 123 18.81 -15.51 -17.32
CA ARG A 123 18.52 -16.13 -18.62
C ARG A 123 18.97 -17.58 -18.64
N VAL A 124 18.05 -18.50 -18.88
CA VAL A 124 18.32 -19.93 -19.06
C VAL A 124 18.30 -20.25 -20.55
N ASN A 125 19.36 -20.90 -21.06
CA ASN A 125 19.42 -21.34 -22.43
C ASN A 125 18.60 -22.63 -22.59
N THR A 126 17.54 -22.58 -23.37
CA THR A 126 16.61 -23.70 -23.61
C THR A 126 16.80 -24.37 -24.96
N ARG A 127 17.85 -23.99 -25.73
CA ARG A 127 18.12 -24.56 -27.03
C ARG A 127 18.30 -26.08 -26.96
N GLY A 128 17.52 -26.80 -27.73
CA GLY A 128 17.52 -28.25 -27.74
C GLY A 128 16.79 -28.94 -26.59
N MET A 129 16.20 -28.19 -25.64
CA MET A 129 15.47 -28.72 -24.51
C MET A 129 14.04 -29.18 -24.88
N GLY A 130 13.48 -28.73 -26.02
CA GLY A 130 12.14 -29.13 -26.46
C GLY A 130 11.94 -30.64 -26.59
N SER A 131 13.02 -31.39 -26.94
CA SER A 131 12.98 -32.87 -27.00
C SER A 131 12.91 -33.54 -25.62
N LEU A 132 13.31 -32.87 -24.55
CA LEU A 132 13.21 -33.33 -23.16
C LEU A 132 11.86 -32.99 -22.53
N GLY A 133 11.17 -32.01 -23.08
CA GLY A 133 9.84 -31.59 -22.65
C GLY A 133 9.80 -30.77 -21.35
N ARG A 134 10.87 -30.77 -20.54
CA ARG A 134 10.91 -30.04 -19.26
C ARG A 134 12.30 -29.91 -18.68
N PHE A 135 12.46 -28.90 -17.79
CA PHE A 135 13.65 -28.68 -16.96
C PHE A 135 13.24 -28.03 -15.63
N ILE A 136 14.18 -27.94 -14.69
CA ILE A 136 13.95 -27.27 -13.40
C ILE A 136 14.88 -26.05 -13.25
N VAL A 137 14.38 -25.06 -12.56
CA VAL A 137 15.14 -23.96 -11.96
C VAL A 137 14.98 -24.06 -10.44
N SER A 138 16.05 -23.90 -9.69
CA SER A 138 16.01 -23.89 -8.23
C SER A 138 16.83 -22.76 -7.67
N TYR A 139 16.41 -22.22 -6.54
CA TYR A 139 17.09 -21.17 -5.80
C TYR A 139 16.61 -21.15 -4.35
N LYS A 140 17.30 -20.39 -3.52
CA LYS A 140 16.89 -20.13 -2.13
C LYS A 140 16.59 -18.65 -1.95
N VAL A 141 15.66 -18.35 -1.03
CA VAL A 141 15.30 -16.99 -0.65
C VAL A 141 15.46 -16.84 0.85
N PHE A 142 16.27 -15.86 1.26
CA PHE A 142 16.40 -15.51 2.66
C PHE A 142 15.15 -14.70 3.11
N ALA A 143 14.53 -15.12 4.19
CA ALA A 143 13.24 -14.64 4.67
C ALA A 143 13.25 -14.51 6.21
N ASN A 144 13.54 -13.33 6.72
CA ASN A 144 13.56 -13.04 8.14
C ASN A 144 13.02 -11.63 8.45
N ASP A 145 11.91 -11.29 7.79
CA ASP A 145 11.24 -10.00 7.95
C ASP A 145 9.72 -10.23 7.86
N LEU A 146 9.03 -10.17 9.00
CA LEU A 146 7.58 -10.30 9.07
C LEU A 146 6.96 -8.95 8.77
N SER A 147 6.49 -8.77 7.54
CA SER A 147 5.83 -7.55 7.09
C SER A 147 4.86 -7.85 5.94
N GLY A 148 4.03 -6.89 5.59
CA GLY A 148 3.20 -6.94 4.39
C GLY A 148 4.02 -6.95 3.09
N THR A 149 5.32 -6.63 3.15
CA THR A 149 6.22 -6.54 2.00
C THR A 149 7.07 -7.77 1.81
N PHE A 150 7.71 -8.25 2.87
CA PHE A 150 8.68 -9.34 2.86
C PHE A 150 8.09 -10.66 3.34
N SER A 151 8.95 -11.55 3.79
CA SER A 151 8.57 -12.88 4.27
C SER A 151 9.43 -13.27 5.46
N GLN A 152 8.86 -14.09 6.34
CA GLN A 152 9.56 -14.67 7.47
C GLN A 152 9.47 -16.19 7.44
N LEU A 153 10.56 -16.83 7.77
CA LEU A 153 10.65 -18.27 8.04
C LEU A 153 11.52 -18.45 9.27
N ASP A 154 10.98 -19.06 10.31
CA ASP A 154 11.74 -19.42 11.51
C ASP A 154 11.35 -20.82 12.03
N ALA A 155 11.78 -21.17 13.25
CA ALA A 155 11.50 -22.48 13.85
C ALA A 155 10.01 -22.68 14.23
N HIS A 156 9.20 -21.63 14.21
CA HIS A 156 7.83 -21.62 14.71
C HIS A 156 6.79 -21.45 13.61
N HIS A 157 7.10 -20.63 12.59
CA HIS A 157 6.16 -20.37 11.48
C HIS A 157 6.86 -19.96 10.20
N ALA A 158 6.08 -19.87 9.13
CA ALA A 158 6.44 -19.20 7.90
C ALA A 158 5.29 -18.31 7.45
N ASN A 159 5.62 -17.09 7.07
CA ASN A 159 4.71 -16.15 6.42
C ASN A 159 5.38 -15.64 5.15
N PHE A 160 4.67 -15.63 4.02
CA PHE A 160 5.25 -15.12 2.80
C PHE A 160 4.27 -14.34 1.92
N ASN A 161 4.81 -13.29 1.30
CA ASN A 161 4.27 -12.58 0.16
C ASN A 161 4.92 -13.12 -1.11
N GLY A 162 4.11 -13.58 -2.07
CA GLY A 162 4.62 -14.29 -3.23
C GLY A 162 5.57 -13.45 -4.11
N GLY A 163 5.40 -12.13 -4.15
CA GLY A 163 6.22 -11.21 -4.94
C GLY A 163 7.69 -11.17 -4.52
N CYS A 164 8.01 -11.42 -3.23
CA CYS A 164 9.38 -11.45 -2.74
C CYS A 164 9.99 -12.85 -2.71
N VAL A 165 9.22 -13.91 -3.09
CA VAL A 165 9.68 -15.30 -3.04
C VAL A 165 9.79 -15.93 -4.42
N PHE A 166 8.85 -15.64 -5.34
CA PHE A 166 8.74 -16.37 -6.60
C PHE A 166 9.21 -15.53 -7.79
N VAL A 167 10.27 -15.97 -8.47
CA VAL A 167 10.62 -15.44 -9.80
C VAL A 167 9.56 -15.87 -10.81
N TYR A 168 9.29 -15.02 -11.80
CA TYR A 168 8.40 -15.34 -12.91
C TYR A 168 9.16 -15.57 -14.20
N VAL A 169 8.52 -16.25 -15.16
CA VAL A 169 9.04 -16.40 -16.52
C VAL A 169 8.53 -15.21 -17.33
N VAL A 170 9.45 -14.40 -17.84
CA VAL A 170 9.14 -13.20 -18.64
C VAL A 170 8.29 -13.58 -19.85
N ASN A 171 7.25 -12.84 -20.15
CA ASN A 171 6.22 -13.08 -21.17
C ASN A 171 5.33 -14.29 -20.94
N HIS A 172 5.44 -14.97 -19.77
CA HIS A 172 4.64 -16.14 -19.41
C HIS A 172 3.91 -15.97 -18.08
N LYS A 173 3.78 -14.75 -17.57
CA LYS A 173 3.02 -14.50 -16.34
C LYS A 173 1.54 -14.87 -16.45
N GLN A 174 0.96 -14.78 -17.66
CA GLN A 174 -0.42 -15.12 -17.95
C GLN A 174 -0.71 -16.64 -17.97
N ASP A 175 0.32 -17.46 -18.03
CA ASP A 175 0.15 -18.91 -18.09
C ASP A 175 -0.33 -19.46 -16.73
N PRO A 176 -1.18 -20.50 -16.71
CA PRO A 176 -1.61 -21.12 -15.47
C PRO A 176 -0.43 -21.69 -14.68
N VAL A 177 -0.44 -21.49 -13.37
CA VAL A 177 0.61 -21.98 -12.47
C VAL A 177 0.05 -22.81 -11.33
N SER A 178 0.85 -23.73 -10.82
CA SER A 178 0.56 -24.47 -9.58
C SER A 178 1.64 -24.19 -8.54
N LEU A 179 1.25 -24.18 -7.27
CA LEU A 179 2.13 -24.06 -6.12
C LEU A 179 1.92 -25.23 -5.18
N SER A 180 3.00 -25.98 -4.92
CA SER A 180 3.04 -27.02 -3.89
C SER A 180 3.91 -26.50 -2.73
N ILE A 181 3.43 -26.67 -1.49
CA ILE A 181 4.12 -26.22 -0.29
C ILE A 181 4.49 -27.45 0.56
N ASN A 182 5.78 -27.60 0.85
CA ASN A 182 6.34 -28.68 1.66
C ASN A 182 6.99 -28.10 2.91
N GLY A 183 6.22 -28.01 3.98
CA GLY A 183 6.66 -27.54 5.30
C GLY A 183 6.82 -28.65 6.34
N PRO A 184 7.15 -28.30 7.57
CA PRO A 184 7.14 -29.23 8.69
C PRO A 184 5.77 -29.92 8.84
N LYS A 185 5.74 -31.22 9.11
CA LYS A 185 4.50 -32.04 9.12
C LYS A 185 3.40 -31.54 10.06
N SER A 186 3.76 -30.85 11.14
CA SER A 186 2.81 -30.32 12.12
C SER A 186 2.24 -28.95 11.72
N TRP A 187 2.80 -28.31 10.69
CA TRP A 187 2.38 -26.96 10.29
C TRP A 187 1.21 -27.05 9.32
N ARG A 188 0.21 -26.24 9.56
CA ARG A 188 -0.98 -26.10 8.73
C ARG A 188 -0.80 -24.87 7.83
N ILE A 189 -1.36 -24.91 6.66
CA ILE A 189 -1.23 -23.87 5.64
C ILE A 189 -2.56 -23.17 5.48
N VAL A 190 -2.54 -21.83 5.51
CA VAL A 190 -3.65 -21.00 5.08
C VAL A 190 -3.16 -19.96 4.09
N ASN A 191 -3.85 -19.86 2.97
CA ASN A 191 -3.56 -18.92 1.88
C ASN A 191 -4.79 -18.05 1.68
N GLY A 192 -4.63 -16.84 1.17
CA GLY A 192 -5.73 -15.90 0.94
C GLY A 192 -6.90 -16.47 0.12
N ARG A 193 -6.68 -17.54 -0.65
CA ARG A 193 -7.72 -18.27 -1.42
C ARG A 193 -8.07 -19.64 -0.89
N THR A 194 -7.51 -20.06 0.23
CA THR A 194 -7.69 -21.44 0.70
C THR A 194 -9.10 -21.69 1.17
N GLU A 195 -9.78 -22.63 0.54
CA GLU A 195 -11.09 -23.14 0.97
C GLU A 195 -10.96 -24.33 1.94
N SER A 196 -9.77 -24.95 2.03
CA SER A 196 -9.47 -26.12 2.86
C SER A 196 -8.24 -25.91 3.73
N ARG A 197 -8.33 -26.30 5.00
CA ARG A 197 -7.28 -26.13 6.03
C ARG A 197 -6.07 -27.05 5.85
N ASP A 198 -6.20 -28.11 5.06
CA ASP A 198 -5.16 -29.14 4.88
C ASP A 198 -4.60 -29.15 3.46
N LYS A 199 -4.80 -28.08 2.72
CA LYS A 199 -4.39 -27.99 1.33
C LYS A 199 -2.91 -27.62 1.25
N THR A 200 -2.12 -28.46 0.57
CA THR A 200 -0.70 -28.23 0.29
C THR A 200 -0.43 -27.90 -1.17
N GLU A 201 -1.45 -28.03 -2.03
CA GLU A 201 -1.37 -27.77 -3.47
C GLU A 201 -2.43 -26.78 -3.90
N PHE A 202 -2.00 -25.75 -4.64
CA PHE A 202 -2.84 -24.66 -5.11
C PHE A 202 -2.72 -24.52 -6.61
N GLN A 203 -3.83 -24.15 -7.27
CA GLN A 203 -3.88 -23.83 -8.69
C GLN A 203 -4.28 -22.37 -8.87
N PHE A 204 -3.52 -21.66 -9.69
CA PHE A 204 -3.81 -20.27 -10.00
C PHE A 204 -3.93 -20.07 -11.51
N PRO A 205 -4.83 -19.19 -11.96
CA PRO A 205 -5.02 -18.93 -13.38
C PRO A 205 -3.78 -18.30 -14.04
N ASN A 206 -2.93 -17.66 -13.26
CA ASN A 206 -1.72 -17.01 -13.72
C ASN A 206 -0.81 -16.66 -12.52
N TRP A 207 0.42 -16.24 -12.82
CA TRP A 207 1.42 -15.89 -11.80
C TRP A 207 1.03 -14.66 -10.98
N ASP A 208 0.44 -13.61 -11.61
CA ASP A 208 0.06 -12.38 -10.92
C ASP A 208 -0.99 -12.66 -9.81
N ILE A 209 -1.93 -13.53 -10.07
CA ILE A 209 -2.90 -13.98 -9.04
C ILE A 209 -2.24 -14.86 -7.97
N MET A 210 -1.23 -15.67 -8.33
CA MET A 210 -0.51 -16.48 -7.33
C MET A 210 0.16 -15.60 -6.29
N ILE A 211 0.85 -14.55 -6.69
CA ILE A 211 1.58 -13.69 -5.76
C ILE A 211 0.69 -12.74 -4.94
N ASP A 212 -0.52 -12.48 -5.41
CA ASP A 212 -1.51 -11.66 -4.70
C ASP A 212 -2.26 -12.45 -3.60
N ASN A 213 -1.65 -13.54 -3.09
CA ASN A 213 -2.22 -14.38 -2.06
C ASN A 213 -1.18 -14.66 -0.97
N PRO A 214 -1.13 -13.83 0.08
CA PRO A 214 -0.25 -14.06 1.22
C PRO A 214 -0.59 -15.40 1.89
N THR A 215 0.41 -16.03 2.47
CA THR A 215 0.28 -17.38 3.03
C THR A 215 0.91 -17.43 4.41
N GLU A 216 0.15 -17.91 5.40
CA GLU A 216 0.61 -18.24 6.73
C GLU A 216 0.73 -19.75 6.89
N ILE A 217 1.81 -20.21 7.50
CA ILE A 217 2.12 -21.62 7.71
C ILE A 217 2.64 -21.81 9.14
N ALA A 218 1.81 -22.31 10.02
CA ALA A 218 2.15 -22.51 11.42
C ALA A 218 1.33 -23.65 12.05
N PRO A 219 1.75 -24.21 13.18
CA PRO A 219 0.99 -25.27 13.85
C PRO A 219 -0.29 -24.75 14.55
N ASP A 220 -0.34 -23.48 14.92
CA ASP A 220 -1.21 -22.94 15.96
C ASP A 220 -2.05 -21.70 15.55
N TRP A 221 -2.01 -21.27 14.27
CA TRP A 221 -2.98 -20.29 13.84
C TRP A 221 -4.42 -20.82 13.97
N THR A 222 -5.36 -19.92 14.22
CA THR A 222 -6.77 -20.25 14.43
C THR A 222 -7.64 -19.49 13.44
N GLU A 223 -8.87 -19.94 13.25
CA GLU A 223 -9.80 -19.37 12.28
C GLU A 223 -11.21 -19.25 12.88
N ASP A 224 -11.81 -18.09 12.68
CA ASP A 224 -13.21 -17.80 12.84
C ASP A 224 -13.80 -17.42 11.47
N ASP A 225 -15.11 -17.57 11.28
CA ASP A 225 -15.78 -17.11 10.07
C ASP A 225 -17.14 -16.50 10.35
N PHE A 226 -17.57 -15.64 9.42
CA PHE A 226 -18.92 -15.09 9.40
C PHE A 226 -19.40 -14.87 7.96
N LYS A 227 -20.70 -14.57 7.78
CA LYS A 227 -21.29 -14.33 6.48
C LYS A 227 -21.97 -12.98 6.38
N VAL A 228 -21.72 -12.29 5.27
CA VAL A 228 -22.41 -11.05 4.87
C VAL A 228 -22.82 -11.21 3.40
N ASP A 229 -24.11 -10.97 3.09
CA ASP A 229 -24.69 -11.03 1.74
C ASP A 229 -24.34 -12.33 0.97
N GLY A 230 -24.34 -13.46 1.69
CA GLY A 230 -24.02 -14.78 1.13
C GLY A 230 -22.53 -15.05 0.90
N LYS A 231 -21.65 -14.10 1.14
CA LYS A 231 -20.19 -14.24 1.06
C LYS A 231 -19.62 -14.69 2.39
N THR A 232 -18.57 -15.50 2.36
CA THR A 232 -17.88 -15.98 3.56
C THR A 232 -16.64 -15.12 3.84
N TYR A 233 -16.51 -14.64 5.05
CA TYR A 233 -15.36 -13.89 5.54
C TYR A 233 -14.66 -14.72 6.60
N ARG A 234 -13.40 -15.00 6.38
CA ARG A 234 -12.54 -15.81 7.25
C ARG A 234 -11.61 -14.89 8.01
N VAL A 235 -11.55 -15.06 9.32
CA VAL A 235 -10.65 -14.32 10.21
C VAL A 235 -9.62 -15.31 10.72
N VAL A 236 -8.45 -15.33 10.10
CA VAL A 236 -7.33 -16.18 10.48
C VAL A 236 -6.41 -15.37 11.37
N VAL A 237 -6.11 -15.89 12.53
CA VAL A 237 -5.22 -15.21 13.48
C VAL A 237 -4.10 -16.14 13.90
N HIS A 238 -2.88 -15.67 13.72
CA HIS A 238 -1.70 -16.23 14.33
C HIS A 238 -1.23 -15.27 15.42
N SER A 239 -1.20 -15.73 16.67
CA SER A 239 -0.90 -14.90 17.83
C SER A 239 0.13 -15.56 18.71
N LEU A 240 1.24 -14.90 18.92
CA LEU A 240 2.31 -15.34 19.84
C LEU A 240 2.08 -14.89 21.29
N GLY A 241 1.05 -14.07 21.53
CA GLY A 241 0.76 -13.48 22.82
C GLY A 241 -0.61 -13.84 23.41
N ASN A 242 -0.93 -13.24 24.55
CA ASN A 242 -2.22 -13.42 25.21
C ASN A 242 -3.28 -12.52 24.54
N GLU A 243 -4.31 -13.12 23.99
CA GLU A 243 -5.43 -12.39 23.38
C GLU A 243 -6.38 -11.72 24.39
N GLY A 244 -6.22 -11.98 25.68
CA GLY A 244 -7.06 -11.36 26.73
C GLY A 244 -8.56 -11.64 26.60
N GLY A 245 -8.96 -12.68 25.86
CA GLY A 245 -10.37 -12.99 25.58
C GLY A 245 -11.02 -12.05 24.56
N LYS A 246 -10.27 -11.19 23.87
CA LYS A 246 -10.79 -10.17 22.93
C LYS A 246 -11.10 -10.70 21.52
N ARG A 247 -10.79 -11.96 21.20
CA ARG A 247 -11.04 -12.57 19.90
C ARG A 247 -12.50 -12.39 19.41
N PRO A 248 -13.53 -12.66 20.24
CA PRO A 248 -14.91 -12.45 19.79
C PRO A 248 -15.25 -10.98 19.50
N ASP A 249 -14.57 -10.04 20.16
CA ASP A 249 -14.77 -8.61 19.90
C ASP A 249 -14.09 -8.21 18.58
N LEU A 250 -12.92 -8.75 18.29
CA LEU A 250 -12.23 -8.57 17.00
C LEU A 250 -13.12 -9.06 15.85
N VAL A 251 -13.60 -10.30 15.92
CA VAL A 251 -14.45 -10.87 14.85
C VAL A 251 -15.74 -10.04 14.66
N ARG A 252 -16.40 -9.64 15.74
CA ARG A 252 -17.59 -8.77 15.68
C ARG A 252 -17.27 -7.38 15.12
N GLY A 253 -16.11 -6.82 15.44
CA GLY A 253 -15.65 -5.56 14.89
C GLY A 253 -15.44 -5.64 13.38
N ILE A 254 -14.75 -6.67 12.92
CA ILE A 254 -14.53 -6.93 11.49
C ILE A 254 -15.87 -7.13 10.76
N GLU A 255 -16.80 -7.91 11.32
CA GLU A 255 -18.13 -8.08 10.72
C GLU A 255 -18.87 -6.74 10.54
N LYS A 256 -18.80 -5.85 11.54
CA LYS A 256 -19.42 -4.52 11.44
C LYS A 256 -18.78 -3.66 10.35
N ILE A 257 -17.45 -3.67 10.22
CA ILE A 257 -16.72 -2.98 9.16
C ILE A 257 -17.18 -3.50 7.80
N VAL A 258 -17.12 -4.81 7.60
CA VAL A 258 -17.53 -5.46 6.35
C VAL A 258 -18.96 -5.08 5.95
N ARG A 259 -19.90 -5.13 6.87
CA ARG A 259 -21.31 -4.74 6.61
C ARG A 259 -21.43 -3.27 6.21
N THR A 260 -20.69 -2.41 6.88
CA THR A 260 -20.76 -0.95 6.67
C THR A 260 -20.17 -0.56 5.32
N GLU A 261 -19.01 -1.09 4.96
CA GLU A 261 -18.36 -0.78 3.69
C GLU A 261 -19.09 -1.42 2.51
N THR A 262 -19.55 -2.68 2.66
CA THR A 262 -20.42 -3.32 1.66
C THR A 262 -21.70 -2.54 1.42
N ALA A 263 -22.29 -1.94 2.45
CA ALA A 263 -23.49 -1.11 2.30
C ALA A 263 -23.22 0.17 1.46
N MET A 264 -22.01 0.72 1.51
CA MET A 264 -21.61 1.86 0.67
C MET A 264 -21.39 1.45 -0.80
N TRP A 265 -20.67 0.36 -1.05
CA TRP A 265 -20.17 0.00 -2.37
C TRP A 265 -21.02 -1.01 -3.12
N GLY A 266 -21.84 -1.78 -2.42
CA GLY A 266 -22.46 -3.01 -2.91
C GLY A 266 -21.58 -4.24 -2.67
N PRO A 267 -22.15 -5.46 -2.83
CA PRO A 267 -21.45 -6.70 -2.56
C PRO A 267 -20.24 -6.89 -3.51
N PRO A 268 -19.07 -7.28 -2.98
CA PRO A 268 -17.89 -7.53 -3.79
C PRO A 268 -18.04 -8.80 -4.65
N GLU A 269 -17.19 -8.95 -5.68
CA GLU A 269 -17.28 -10.00 -6.67
C GLU A 269 -16.58 -11.34 -6.28
N PHE A 270 -16.16 -11.50 -5.05
CA PHE A 270 -15.61 -12.77 -4.55
C PHE A 270 -16.68 -13.58 -3.80
N ASP A 271 -16.46 -14.87 -3.64
CA ASP A 271 -17.31 -15.74 -2.80
C ASP A 271 -16.79 -15.85 -1.37
N SER A 272 -15.48 -15.67 -1.18
CA SER A 272 -14.85 -15.64 0.14
C SER A 272 -13.75 -14.57 0.19
N TYR A 273 -13.50 -14.03 1.39
CA TYR A 273 -12.42 -13.11 1.71
C TYR A 273 -11.71 -13.56 2.99
N THR A 274 -10.39 -13.41 3.05
CA THR A 274 -9.60 -13.84 4.20
C THR A 274 -8.85 -12.67 4.82
N PHE A 275 -9.11 -12.41 6.09
CA PHE A 275 -8.28 -11.56 6.94
C PHE A 275 -7.19 -12.43 7.57
N LEU A 276 -5.93 -12.20 7.21
CA LEU A 276 -4.76 -12.84 7.81
C LEU A 276 -4.17 -11.86 8.84
N ILE A 277 -4.34 -12.12 10.11
CA ILE A 277 -3.91 -11.23 11.18
C ILE A 277 -2.82 -11.92 12.00
N HIS A 278 -1.66 -11.28 12.09
CA HIS A 278 -0.53 -11.78 12.85
C HIS A 278 -0.21 -10.81 13.99
N PHE A 279 -0.28 -11.30 15.23
CA PHE A 279 0.14 -10.57 16.44
C PHE A 279 1.54 -11.02 16.82
N ALA A 280 2.52 -10.19 16.51
CA ALA A 280 3.94 -10.45 16.77
C ALA A 280 4.43 -9.66 17.99
N ASN A 281 5.09 -10.32 18.92
CA ASN A 281 5.64 -9.68 20.13
C ASN A 281 7.09 -9.24 19.96
N ASP A 282 7.51 -8.85 18.76
CA ASP A 282 8.92 -8.63 18.43
C ASP A 282 9.29 -7.17 18.15
N GLY A 283 8.40 -6.22 18.45
CA GLY A 283 8.68 -4.78 18.34
C GLY A 283 8.66 -4.22 16.92
N HIS A 284 8.11 -4.95 15.93
CA HIS A 284 7.82 -4.39 14.62
C HIS A 284 6.75 -3.30 14.71
N SER A 285 6.69 -2.42 13.72
CA SER A 285 5.56 -1.50 13.53
C SER A 285 4.34 -2.25 12.99
N SER A 286 3.15 -1.72 13.22
CA SER A 286 1.94 -2.20 12.52
C SER A 286 2.12 -2.06 11.01
N ASP A 287 1.65 -3.06 10.26
CA ASP A 287 1.71 -3.09 8.80
C ASP A 287 0.46 -3.75 8.23
N GLY A 288 -0.06 -3.22 7.13
CA GLY A 288 -1.18 -3.75 6.37
C GLY A 288 -0.82 -3.94 4.89
N MET A 289 -1.53 -4.86 4.25
CA MET A 289 -1.42 -5.08 2.81
C MET A 289 -2.73 -5.63 2.25
N GLU A 290 -3.25 -4.91 1.32
CA GLU A 290 -4.47 -5.27 0.61
C GLU A 290 -4.20 -6.24 -0.55
N HIS A 291 -5.08 -7.21 -0.72
CA HIS A 291 -5.09 -8.17 -1.82
C HIS A 291 -6.49 -8.28 -2.43
N LEU A 292 -6.60 -8.91 -3.60
CA LEU A 292 -7.86 -8.98 -4.34
C LEU A 292 -8.97 -9.72 -3.57
N THR A 293 -8.60 -10.74 -2.78
CA THR A 293 -9.53 -11.60 -2.01
C THR A 293 -9.07 -11.85 -0.57
N SER A 294 -8.10 -11.08 -0.09
CA SER A 294 -7.59 -11.16 1.28
C SER A 294 -6.93 -9.87 1.69
N THR A 295 -6.66 -9.72 2.96
CA THR A 295 -5.70 -8.75 3.49
C THR A 295 -4.80 -9.42 4.52
N GLN A 296 -3.57 -8.95 4.63
CA GLN A 296 -2.64 -9.31 5.69
C GLN A 296 -2.47 -8.10 6.60
N VAL A 297 -2.60 -8.32 7.91
CA VAL A 297 -2.36 -7.29 8.94
C VAL A 297 -1.41 -7.84 9.98
N ILE A 298 -0.33 -7.11 10.25
CA ILE A 298 0.68 -7.46 11.24
C ILE A 298 0.64 -6.41 12.34
N MET A 299 0.53 -6.87 13.58
CA MET A 299 0.41 -6.02 14.76
C MET A 299 1.59 -6.24 15.70
N PRO A 300 2.19 -5.19 16.27
CA PRO A 300 3.44 -5.26 17.03
C PRO A 300 3.30 -5.84 18.45
N GLY A 301 2.10 -6.15 18.91
CA GLY A 301 1.84 -6.61 20.28
C GLY A 301 0.78 -7.70 20.33
N ALA A 302 0.36 -8.07 21.53
CA ALA A 302 -0.70 -9.05 21.72
C ALA A 302 -2.09 -8.40 21.69
N LEU A 303 -3.09 -9.08 21.12
CA LEU A 303 -4.48 -8.60 21.08
C LEU A 303 -5.03 -8.20 22.46
N GLY A 304 -4.54 -8.85 23.53
CA GLY A 304 -4.93 -8.56 24.92
C GLY A 304 -4.44 -7.21 25.45
N GLU A 305 -3.49 -6.59 24.82
CA GLU A 305 -2.92 -5.32 25.24
C GLU A 305 -3.90 -4.14 25.08
N ALA A 306 -3.68 -3.09 25.87
CA ALA A 306 -4.52 -1.91 25.83
C ALA A 306 -4.38 -1.18 24.48
N GLY A 307 -5.49 -0.88 23.80
CA GLY A 307 -5.50 -0.21 22.50
C GLY A 307 -5.34 -1.14 21.30
N MET A 308 -4.74 -2.33 21.43
CA MET A 308 -4.42 -3.22 20.31
C MET A 308 -5.66 -3.63 19.48
N LEU A 309 -6.77 -3.93 20.14
CA LEU A 309 -8.02 -4.24 19.43
C LEU A 309 -8.49 -3.06 18.56
N GLU A 310 -8.42 -1.84 19.10
CA GLU A 310 -8.85 -0.64 18.38
C GLU A 310 -7.93 -0.36 17.19
N GLU A 311 -6.62 -0.43 17.39
CA GLU A 311 -5.61 -0.25 16.34
C GLU A 311 -5.74 -1.32 15.24
N THR A 312 -5.96 -2.59 15.62
CA THR A 312 -6.20 -3.66 14.64
C THR A 312 -7.44 -3.40 13.80
N LEU A 313 -8.56 -2.98 14.43
CA LEU A 313 -9.79 -2.67 13.70
C LEU A 313 -9.63 -1.42 12.81
N ASP A 314 -8.78 -0.48 13.19
CA ASP A 314 -8.44 0.69 12.37
C ASP A 314 -7.72 0.27 11.09
N GLY A 315 -6.65 -0.51 11.21
CA GLY A 315 -5.97 -1.09 10.05
C GLY A 315 -6.91 -1.93 9.18
N ILE A 316 -7.77 -2.77 9.78
CA ILE A 316 -8.74 -3.59 9.04
C ILE A 316 -9.74 -2.72 8.25
N ALA A 317 -10.20 -1.61 8.80
CA ALA A 317 -11.12 -0.72 8.10
C ALA A 317 -10.45 -0.04 6.90
N HIS A 318 -9.18 0.30 7.00
CA HIS A 318 -8.39 0.79 5.88
C HIS A 318 -8.20 -0.30 4.82
N GLU A 319 -7.67 -1.46 5.22
CA GLU A 319 -7.33 -2.55 4.31
C GLU A 319 -8.55 -3.16 3.62
N PHE A 320 -9.69 -3.26 4.30
CA PHE A 320 -10.89 -3.79 3.67
C PHE A 320 -11.53 -2.80 2.69
N PHE A 321 -11.39 -1.50 2.90
CA PHE A 321 -11.85 -0.49 1.95
C PHE A 321 -11.12 -0.61 0.61
N HIS A 322 -9.88 -1.07 0.61
CA HIS A 322 -9.10 -1.36 -0.58
C HIS A 322 -9.71 -2.47 -1.46
N VAL A 323 -10.63 -3.27 -0.99
CA VAL A 323 -11.40 -4.21 -1.84
C VAL A 323 -11.95 -3.48 -3.06
N TRP A 324 -12.37 -2.23 -2.88
CA TRP A 324 -12.86 -1.36 -3.96
C TRP A 324 -11.80 -0.35 -4.39
N ASN A 325 -11.35 0.51 -3.52
CA ASN A 325 -10.34 1.55 -3.76
C ASN A 325 -9.01 1.12 -3.11
N VAL A 326 -8.27 0.26 -3.79
CA VAL A 326 -7.49 0.35 -5.00
C VAL A 326 -7.53 -0.94 -5.83
N LYS A 327 -7.96 -2.07 -5.26
CA LYS A 327 -7.85 -3.37 -5.96
C LYS A 327 -8.76 -3.45 -7.19
N ARG A 328 -9.84 -2.67 -7.21
CA ARG A 328 -10.79 -2.62 -8.34
C ARG A 328 -10.84 -1.26 -9.00
N LEU A 329 -11.03 -0.20 -8.23
CA LEU A 329 -10.97 1.18 -8.69
C LEU A 329 -9.57 1.72 -8.41
N ARG A 330 -8.72 1.84 -9.42
CA ARG A 330 -7.29 2.17 -9.26
C ARG A 330 -6.83 3.25 -10.22
N PRO A 331 -5.80 4.02 -9.87
CA PRO A 331 -5.03 4.79 -10.85
C PRO A 331 -4.53 3.91 -12.00
N VAL A 332 -4.57 4.43 -13.22
CA VAL A 332 -4.20 3.65 -14.42
C VAL A 332 -2.75 3.16 -14.38
N GLU A 333 -1.87 3.87 -13.70
CA GLU A 333 -0.45 3.52 -13.55
C GLU A 333 -0.22 2.32 -12.60
N LEU A 334 -1.20 2.01 -11.73
CA LEU A 334 -1.14 0.85 -10.83
C LEU A 334 -1.58 -0.46 -11.48
N GLY A 335 -1.59 -0.53 -12.80
CA GLY A 335 -1.85 -1.78 -13.51
C GLY A 335 -2.01 -1.59 -15.02
N PRO A 336 -1.46 -2.51 -15.82
CA PRO A 336 -0.81 -3.79 -15.47
C PRO A 336 0.55 -3.61 -14.78
N TRP A 337 0.89 -4.55 -13.90
CA TRP A 337 2.09 -4.46 -13.07
C TRP A 337 3.38 -4.69 -13.89
N ASP A 338 4.25 -3.67 -13.85
CA ASP A 338 5.62 -3.74 -14.36
C ASP A 338 6.59 -3.86 -13.17
N PHE A 339 7.06 -5.07 -12.90
CA PHE A 339 7.93 -5.36 -11.77
C PHE A 339 9.40 -4.97 -11.99
N THR A 340 9.72 -4.31 -13.09
CA THR A 340 11.10 -3.86 -13.39
C THR A 340 11.41 -2.46 -12.89
N ARG A 341 10.39 -1.70 -12.54
CA ARG A 341 10.46 -0.29 -12.11
C ARG A 341 9.33 0.05 -11.17
N PRO A 342 9.45 1.12 -10.37
CA PRO A 342 8.37 1.54 -9.48
C PRO A 342 7.12 1.94 -10.27
N ALA A 343 5.95 1.73 -9.68
CA ALA A 343 4.68 2.19 -10.22
C ALA A 343 4.49 3.68 -9.87
N ASN A 344 4.99 4.57 -10.73
CA ASN A 344 4.87 6.01 -10.52
C ASN A 344 3.47 6.50 -10.88
N THR A 345 2.70 6.95 -9.90
CA THR A 345 1.38 7.53 -10.08
C THR A 345 1.22 8.83 -9.30
N ARG A 346 0.36 9.72 -9.78
CA ARG A 346 -0.07 10.94 -9.07
C ARG A 346 -1.33 10.72 -8.23
N GLY A 347 -1.86 9.49 -8.19
CA GLY A 347 -3.18 9.17 -7.64
C GLY A 347 -3.17 8.51 -6.27
N LEU A 348 -2.02 8.39 -5.56
CA LEU A 348 -2.00 7.72 -4.25
C LEU A 348 -2.76 8.51 -3.17
N TRP A 349 -2.85 9.83 -3.28
CA TRP A 349 -3.69 10.62 -2.39
C TRP A 349 -5.18 10.23 -2.46
N ILE A 350 -5.63 9.65 -3.60
CA ILE A 350 -6.97 9.06 -3.76
C ILE A 350 -6.95 7.61 -3.28
N ALA A 351 -5.95 6.82 -3.73
CA ALA A 351 -5.86 5.40 -3.43
C ALA A 351 -5.69 5.13 -1.93
N GLU A 352 -4.86 5.93 -1.27
CA GLU A 352 -4.49 5.79 0.14
C GLU A 352 -5.15 6.83 1.04
N GLY A 353 -4.99 8.12 0.68
CA GLY A 353 -5.49 9.19 1.54
C GLY A 353 -7.00 9.23 1.67
N ILE A 354 -7.76 9.02 0.57
CA ILE A 354 -9.22 8.87 0.67
C ILE A 354 -9.60 7.56 1.36
N THR A 355 -8.78 6.49 1.21
CA THR A 355 -9.00 5.24 1.96
C THR A 355 -8.82 5.47 3.47
N ASN A 356 -7.80 6.21 3.91
CA ASN A 356 -7.66 6.62 5.31
C ASN A 356 -8.91 7.35 5.83
N TYR A 357 -9.38 8.36 5.08
CA TYR A 357 -10.60 9.07 5.42
C TYR A 357 -11.79 8.13 5.63
N TYR A 358 -11.99 7.20 4.70
CA TYR A 358 -13.08 6.23 4.81
C TYR A 358 -12.83 5.20 5.90
N GLY A 359 -11.62 4.71 6.11
CA GLY A 359 -11.30 3.81 7.21
C GLY A 359 -11.79 4.36 8.55
N HIS A 360 -11.43 5.62 8.85
CA HIS A 360 -11.87 6.31 10.06
C HIS A 360 -13.39 6.56 10.08
N LEU A 361 -13.96 7.06 8.97
CA LEU A 361 -15.40 7.35 8.88
C LEU A 361 -16.24 6.07 8.99
N MET A 362 -15.80 4.95 8.39
CA MET A 362 -16.52 3.68 8.45
C MET A 362 -16.53 3.08 9.84
N GLN A 363 -15.49 3.24 10.63
CA GLN A 363 -15.54 2.84 12.05
C GLN A 363 -16.62 3.60 12.83
N ARG A 364 -16.77 4.90 12.56
CA ARG A 364 -17.87 5.68 13.16
C ARG A 364 -19.23 5.21 12.64
N ARG A 365 -19.37 4.97 11.34
CA ARG A 365 -20.62 4.46 10.72
C ARG A 365 -20.96 3.06 11.21
N ALA A 366 -19.96 2.21 11.48
CA ALA A 366 -20.12 0.88 12.06
C ALA A 366 -20.45 0.89 13.57
N GLY A 367 -20.40 2.05 14.22
CA GLY A 367 -20.63 2.18 15.66
C GLY A 367 -19.50 1.56 16.49
N LEU A 368 -18.29 1.52 15.96
CA LEU A 368 -17.07 1.16 16.68
C LEU A 368 -16.46 2.39 17.37
N TRP A 369 -16.53 3.54 16.72
CA TRP A 369 -16.13 4.84 17.26
C TRP A 369 -17.34 5.72 17.54
N ASP A 370 -17.21 6.62 18.51
CA ASP A 370 -18.13 7.73 18.71
C ASP A 370 -17.71 8.97 17.90
N ASP A 371 -18.53 10.03 17.96
CA ASP A 371 -18.27 11.29 17.25
C ASP A 371 -16.99 11.95 17.76
N ALA A 372 -16.71 11.89 19.07
CA ALA A 372 -15.54 12.52 19.68
C ALA A 372 -14.24 11.87 19.20
N LYS A 373 -14.20 10.55 19.13
CA LYS A 373 -13.04 9.81 18.63
C LYS A 373 -12.77 10.15 17.15
N LEU A 374 -13.81 10.08 16.29
CA LEU A 374 -13.65 10.46 14.88
C LEU A 374 -13.12 11.89 14.74
N LEU A 375 -13.80 12.87 15.37
CA LEU A 375 -13.40 14.28 15.23
C LEU A 375 -11.99 14.54 15.78
N SER A 376 -11.59 13.85 16.85
CA SER A 376 -10.22 13.93 17.38
C SER A 376 -9.19 13.35 16.40
N THR A 377 -9.48 12.21 15.78
CA THR A 377 -8.59 11.58 14.78
C THR A 377 -8.43 12.48 13.57
N LEU A 378 -9.52 12.98 12.98
CA LEU A 378 -9.47 13.90 11.84
C LEU A 378 -8.72 15.21 12.18
N ALA A 379 -8.86 15.73 13.40
CA ALA A 379 -8.09 16.90 13.87
C ALA A 379 -6.60 16.59 14.00
N GLY A 380 -6.24 15.36 14.37
CA GLY A 380 -4.86 14.86 14.38
C GLY A 380 -4.22 14.93 12.99
N GLN A 381 -4.92 14.43 11.97
CA GLN A 381 -4.45 14.48 10.57
C GLN A 381 -4.25 15.92 10.08
N ILE A 382 -5.19 16.82 10.41
CA ILE A 382 -5.04 18.25 10.09
C ILE A 382 -3.82 18.83 10.83
N THR A 383 -3.62 18.46 12.10
CA THR A 383 -2.46 18.89 12.89
C THR A 383 -1.15 18.45 12.24
N GLU A 384 -1.06 17.25 11.78
CA GLU A 384 0.11 16.70 11.09
C GLU A 384 0.40 17.49 9.80
N VAL A 385 -0.58 17.58 8.90
CA VAL A 385 -0.43 18.24 7.60
C VAL A 385 -0.09 19.72 7.73
N GLU A 386 -0.79 20.46 8.60
CA GLU A 386 -0.60 21.92 8.72
C GLU A 386 0.71 22.30 9.44
N ASN A 387 1.23 21.42 10.28
CA ASN A 387 2.52 21.66 10.95
C ASN A 387 3.72 21.17 10.12
N ALA A 388 3.56 20.26 9.16
CA ALA A 388 4.67 19.78 8.35
C ALA A 388 5.19 20.86 7.40
N PRO A 389 6.47 21.27 7.46
CA PRO A 389 7.03 22.23 6.51
C PRO A 389 6.91 21.76 5.06
N GLY A 390 7.14 20.48 4.81
CA GLY A 390 7.01 19.86 3.48
C GLY A 390 5.63 19.98 2.85
N SER A 391 4.57 20.09 3.65
CA SER A 391 3.19 20.31 3.17
C SER A 391 3.01 21.58 2.34
N ARG A 392 3.87 22.59 2.54
CA ARG A 392 3.87 23.85 1.79
C ARG A 392 4.79 23.82 0.57
N LEU A 393 5.53 22.74 0.40
CA LEU A 393 6.50 22.55 -0.70
C LEU A 393 6.03 21.51 -1.69
N MET A 394 5.26 20.54 -1.24
CA MET A 394 4.86 19.36 -2.01
C MET A 394 3.34 19.25 -2.07
N SER A 395 2.78 19.21 -3.27
CA SER A 395 1.36 18.99 -3.52
C SER A 395 0.97 17.52 -3.25
N ALA A 396 -0.34 17.21 -3.23
CA ALA A 396 -0.81 15.84 -3.05
C ALA A 396 -0.43 14.92 -4.24
N GLU A 397 -0.43 15.47 -5.46
CA GLU A 397 0.03 14.75 -6.65
C GLU A 397 1.54 14.52 -6.65
N GLU A 398 2.33 15.50 -6.22
CA GLU A 398 3.78 15.35 -6.10
C GLU A 398 4.17 14.38 -4.99
N SER A 399 3.47 14.44 -3.86
CA SER A 399 3.62 13.47 -2.77
C SER A 399 3.36 12.04 -3.26
N SER A 400 2.25 11.82 -3.97
CA SER A 400 1.93 10.54 -4.58
C SER A 400 3.02 10.06 -5.54
N LEU A 401 3.53 10.94 -6.39
CA LEU A 401 4.60 10.62 -7.34
C LEU A 401 5.94 10.31 -6.66
N SER A 402 6.14 10.88 -5.47
CA SER A 402 7.35 10.70 -4.66
C SER A 402 7.31 9.46 -3.77
N ALA A 403 6.24 8.66 -3.82
CA ALA A 403 6.09 7.45 -3.01
C ALA A 403 7.34 6.54 -3.01
N PRO A 404 8.06 6.29 -4.13
CA PRO A 404 9.27 5.48 -4.09
C PRO A 404 10.36 5.98 -3.14
N PHE A 405 10.28 7.22 -2.67
CA PHE A 405 11.27 7.87 -1.80
C PHE A 405 10.74 8.16 -0.39
N ILE A 406 9.41 8.27 -0.23
CA ILE A 406 8.78 8.74 1.02
C ILE A 406 7.79 7.75 1.62
N ASP A 407 7.58 6.59 0.97
CA ASP A 407 6.75 5.53 1.53
C ASP A 407 7.34 5.04 2.86
N ASP A 408 6.50 4.84 3.86
CA ASP A 408 6.91 4.45 5.22
C ASP A 408 7.66 3.11 5.25
N ALA A 409 7.40 2.24 4.28
CA ALA A 409 8.12 0.97 4.13
C ALA A 409 9.56 1.17 3.60
N VAL A 410 9.93 2.36 3.14
CA VAL A 410 11.30 2.68 2.74
C VAL A 410 12.04 3.24 3.94
N HIS A 411 12.93 2.46 4.53
CA HIS A 411 13.91 3.00 5.48
C HIS A 411 14.89 3.90 4.71
N ALA A 412 14.42 5.07 4.37
CA ALA A 412 15.21 6.07 3.68
C ALA A 412 16.40 6.46 4.54
N GLN A 413 17.47 6.90 3.89
CA GLN A 413 18.57 7.59 4.52
C GLN A 413 18.02 8.68 5.46
N HIS A 414 18.78 9.04 6.50
CA HIS A 414 18.48 10.20 7.33
C HIS A 414 18.48 11.47 6.48
N THR A 415 17.39 11.69 5.79
CA THR A 415 17.14 12.87 4.98
C THR A 415 16.25 13.82 5.78
N ASN A 416 16.17 15.02 5.33
CA ASN A 416 15.32 16.03 5.96
C ASN A 416 13.85 15.90 5.50
N LEU A 417 13.31 14.67 5.47
CA LEU A 417 12.00 14.38 4.88
C LEU A 417 10.88 15.22 5.46
N GLU A 418 10.79 15.34 6.79
CA GLU A 418 9.75 16.14 7.47
C GLU A 418 9.74 17.61 7.01
N ASN A 419 10.90 18.15 6.61
CA ASN A 419 11.03 19.52 6.17
C ASN A 419 10.79 19.70 4.66
N THR A 420 10.85 18.63 3.87
CA THR A 420 10.86 18.71 2.40
C THR A 420 9.72 17.96 1.74
N SER A 421 9.07 17.04 2.45
CA SER A 421 8.00 16.21 1.94
C SER A 421 6.83 16.12 2.91
N ILE A 422 5.73 15.59 2.42
CA ILE A 422 4.54 15.22 3.19
C ILE A 422 4.01 13.91 2.65
N SER A 423 3.55 13.01 3.51
CA SER A 423 2.92 11.78 3.10
C SER A 423 1.58 12.03 2.39
N TYR A 424 1.33 11.27 1.33
CA TYR A 424 0.05 11.30 0.59
C TYR A 424 -1.11 10.71 1.41
N TYR A 425 -0.84 9.95 2.47
CA TYR A 425 -1.85 9.42 3.40
C TYR A 425 -2.56 10.55 4.15
N PRO A 426 -1.94 11.29 5.08
CA PRO A 426 -2.62 12.36 5.81
C PRO A 426 -3.02 13.51 4.89
N LYS A 427 -2.20 13.84 3.87
CA LYS A 427 -2.55 14.92 2.94
C LYS A 427 -3.78 14.59 2.09
N GLY A 428 -3.90 13.36 1.61
CA GLY A 428 -5.07 12.92 0.86
C GLY A 428 -6.30 12.75 1.75
N GLU A 429 -6.13 12.32 3.00
CA GLU A 429 -7.21 12.24 3.97
C GLU A 429 -7.85 13.62 4.24
N VAL A 430 -7.06 14.64 4.56
CA VAL A 430 -7.61 15.99 4.79
C VAL A 430 -8.26 16.58 3.55
N LEU A 431 -7.79 16.26 2.35
CA LEU A 431 -8.45 16.64 1.11
C LEU A 431 -9.79 15.91 0.94
N GLY A 432 -9.85 14.63 1.26
CA GLY A 432 -11.08 13.82 1.26
C GLY A 432 -12.14 14.38 2.19
N ILE A 433 -11.75 14.69 3.44
CA ILE A 433 -12.64 15.35 4.44
C ILE A 433 -13.24 16.63 3.87
N VAL A 434 -12.37 17.56 3.43
CA VAL A 434 -12.80 18.88 2.95
C VAL A 434 -13.67 18.76 1.72
N LEU A 435 -13.32 17.88 0.78
CA LEU A 435 -14.07 17.65 -0.44
C LEU A 435 -15.49 17.11 -0.15
N ASP A 436 -15.61 16.09 0.72
CA ASP A 436 -16.90 15.51 1.11
C ASP A 436 -17.81 16.57 1.76
N LEU A 437 -17.28 17.33 2.73
CA LEU A 437 -18.04 18.35 3.43
C LEU A 437 -18.49 19.49 2.51
N LEU A 438 -17.64 19.92 1.57
CA LEU A 438 -18.00 20.94 0.57
C LEU A 438 -19.09 20.45 -0.39
N ILE A 439 -18.99 19.22 -0.90
CA ILE A 439 -20.01 18.62 -1.75
C ILE A 439 -21.35 18.55 -1.02
N ARG A 440 -21.36 17.99 0.20
CA ARG A 440 -22.58 17.89 1.03
C ARG A 440 -23.21 19.26 1.30
N GLY A 441 -22.41 20.23 1.69
CA GLY A 441 -22.89 21.59 1.97
C GLY A 441 -23.49 22.27 0.76
N LYS A 442 -22.80 22.25 -0.37
CA LYS A 442 -23.22 22.91 -1.61
C LYS A 442 -24.45 22.25 -2.26
N THR A 443 -24.64 20.97 -2.04
CA THR A 443 -25.78 20.22 -2.59
C THR A 443 -26.93 20.05 -1.58
N ASN A 444 -26.81 20.61 -0.38
CA ASN A 444 -27.73 20.37 0.75
C ASN A 444 -27.90 18.86 1.04
N GLY A 445 -26.81 18.12 1.01
CA GLY A 445 -26.78 16.69 1.29
C GLY A 445 -27.37 15.78 0.22
N LYS A 446 -27.66 16.29 -0.96
CA LYS A 446 -28.22 15.48 -2.06
C LYS A 446 -27.21 14.46 -2.59
N VAL A 447 -25.94 14.84 -2.60
CA VAL A 447 -24.82 13.99 -2.98
C VAL A 447 -23.61 14.24 -2.07
N SER A 448 -22.68 13.31 -2.08
CA SER A 448 -21.51 13.26 -1.21
C SER A 448 -20.30 12.67 -1.94
N LEU A 449 -19.16 12.57 -1.28
CA LEU A 449 -18.00 11.85 -1.81
C LEU A 449 -18.33 10.35 -1.97
N ASP A 450 -19.23 9.76 -1.17
CA ASP A 450 -19.70 8.38 -1.38
C ASP A 450 -20.27 8.18 -2.79
N ASP A 451 -21.01 9.19 -3.32
CA ASP A 451 -21.59 9.15 -4.66
C ASP A 451 -20.53 9.30 -5.75
N VAL A 452 -19.53 10.15 -5.53
CA VAL A 452 -18.37 10.27 -6.41
C VAL A 452 -17.65 8.94 -6.53
N MET A 453 -17.33 8.32 -5.41
CA MET A 453 -16.60 7.04 -5.37
C MET A 453 -17.40 5.91 -6.04
N ARG A 454 -18.71 5.82 -5.78
CA ARG A 454 -19.59 4.86 -6.48
C ARG A 454 -19.64 5.10 -7.99
N ARG A 455 -19.71 6.36 -8.42
CA ARG A 455 -19.71 6.72 -9.86
C ARG A 455 -18.37 6.38 -10.52
N MET A 456 -17.25 6.63 -9.84
CA MET A 456 -15.92 6.22 -10.29
C MET A 456 -15.82 4.69 -10.43
N TYR A 457 -16.29 3.94 -9.43
CA TYR A 457 -16.30 2.47 -9.48
C TYR A 457 -17.16 1.94 -10.62
N GLU A 458 -18.35 2.51 -10.84
CA GLU A 458 -19.22 2.15 -11.94
C GLU A 458 -18.56 2.38 -13.32
N GLU A 459 -17.95 3.55 -13.52
CA GLU A 459 -17.38 3.94 -14.81
C GLU A 459 -16.07 3.24 -15.12
N PHE A 460 -15.16 3.17 -14.13
CA PHE A 460 -13.79 2.71 -14.36
C PHE A 460 -13.57 1.22 -14.05
N TYR A 461 -14.51 0.58 -13.39
CA TYR A 461 -14.46 -0.85 -13.11
C TYR A 461 -15.67 -1.61 -13.69
N LEU A 462 -16.89 -1.39 -13.18
CA LEU A 462 -18.04 -2.23 -13.54
C LEU A 462 -18.41 -2.17 -15.02
N LYS A 463 -18.41 -0.98 -15.61
CA LYS A 463 -18.76 -0.72 -17.04
C LYS A 463 -17.53 -0.63 -17.94
N SER A 464 -16.35 -0.83 -17.43
CA SER A 464 -15.10 -0.71 -18.16
C SER A 464 -14.61 -2.06 -18.68
N PRO A 465 -13.92 -2.10 -19.85
CA PRO A 465 -13.26 -3.31 -20.32
C PRO A 465 -12.11 -3.69 -19.37
N ASN A 466 -11.71 -4.96 -19.44
CA ASN A 466 -10.54 -5.43 -18.71
C ASN A 466 -9.27 -4.74 -19.20
N ALA A 467 -8.39 -4.36 -18.27
CA ALA A 467 -7.08 -3.83 -18.62
C ALA A 467 -6.15 -4.94 -19.12
N THR A 468 -6.19 -6.11 -18.48
CA THR A 468 -5.40 -7.29 -18.85
C THR A 468 -6.15 -8.60 -18.50
N TYR A 469 -5.45 -9.73 -18.65
CA TYR A 469 -5.95 -11.07 -18.30
C TYR A 469 -6.24 -11.26 -16.80
N TYR A 470 -5.65 -10.42 -15.91
CA TYR A 470 -5.84 -10.52 -14.45
C TYR A 470 -6.47 -9.26 -13.82
N LEU A 471 -6.49 -8.14 -14.52
CA LEU A 471 -7.04 -6.88 -14.02
C LEU A 471 -8.31 -6.49 -14.78
N ARG A 472 -9.43 -6.51 -14.08
CA ARG A 472 -10.68 -5.92 -14.57
C ARG A 472 -10.65 -4.41 -14.41
N GLY A 473 -11.37 -3.70 -15.30
CA GLY A 473 -11.43 -2.25 -15.31
C GLY A 473 -10.17 -1.59 -15.87
N ARG A 474 -10.36 -0.44 -16.51
CA ARG A 474 -9.28 0.27 -17.21
C ARG A 474 -8.37 1.11 -16.32
N GLY A 475 -8.77 1.35 -15.05
CA GLY A 475 -8.15 2.36 -14.19
C GLY A 475 -8.56 3.78 -14.56
N TYR A 476 -8.28 4.76 -13.68
CA TYR A 476 -8.61 6.17 -13.86
C TYR A 476 -7.35 7.04 -13.83
N LYS A 477 -7.44 8.24 -14.41
CA LYS A 477 -6.47 9.33 -14.23
C LYS A 477 -6.99 10.35 -13.23
N ASN A 478 -6.13 11.16 -12.65
CA ASN A 478 -6.54 12.22 -11.71
C ASN A 478 -7.58 13.17 -12.32
N GLU A 479 -7.45 13.49 -13.62
CA GLU A 479 -8.41 14.31 -14.34
C GLU A 479 -9.79 13.67 -14.46
N ASP A 480 -9.87 12.34 -14.47
CA ASP A 480 -11.15 11.62 -14.45
C ASP A 480 -11.83 11.79 -13.08
N PHE A 481 -11.08 11.74 -11.99
CA PHE A 481 -11.61 11.97 -10.65
C PHE A 481 -12.13 13.41 -10.50
N GLU A 482 -11.39 14.41 -10.97
CA GLU A 482 -11.81 15.81 -11.01
C GLU A 482 -13.11 15.99 -11.82
N ARG A 483 -13.16 15.41 -13.02
CA ARG A 483 -14.35 15.43 -13.88
C ARG A 483 -15.57 14.81 -13.20
N VAL A 484 -15.43 13.59 -12.70
CA VAL A 484 -16.54 12.87 -12.06
C VAL A 484 -16.99 13.61 -10.80
N THR A 485 -16.06 14.15 -10.02
CA THR A 485 -16.38 14.97 -8.85
C THR A 485 -17.24 16.18 -9.24
N SER A 486 -16.84 16.89 -10.29
CA SER A 486 -17.60 18.06 -10.78
C SER A 486 -18.98 17.68 -11.32
N GLU A 487 -19.07 16.57 -12.06
CA GLU A 487 -20.34 16.04 -12.59
C GLU A 487 -21.31 15.64 -11.48
N VAL A 488 -20.85 14.89 -10.49
CA VAL A 488 -21.67 14.41 -9.34
C VAL A 488 -22.09 15.59 -8.47
N ALA A 489 -21.17 16.50 -8.16
CA ALA A 489 -21.46 17.70 -7.38
C ALA A 489 -22.38 18.70 -8.13
N GLY A 490 -22.50 18.58 -9.45
CA GLY A 490 -23.26 19.51 -10.29
C GLY A 490 -22.67 20.92 -10.33
N MET A 491 -21.35 21.05 -10.11
CA MET A 491 -20.61 22.31 -10.12
C MET A 491 -19.16 22.10 -10.54
N ASP A 492 -18.53 23.14 -11.04
CA ASP A 492 -17.10 23.13 -11.36
C ASP A 492 -16.26 23.07 -10.08
N MET A 493 -15.46 22.00 -9.94
CA MET A 493 -14.55 21.79 -8.83
C MET A 493 -13.07 22.04 -9.21
N SER A 494 -12.80 22.52 -10.42
CA SER A 494 -11.44 22.68 -10.96
C SER A 494 -10.56 23.60 -10.11
N ASP A 495 -11.13 24.65 -9.49
CA ASP A 495 -10.39 25.53 -8.57
C ASP A 495 -9.94 24.79 -7.31
N PHE A 496 -10.77 23.90 -6.78
CA PHE A 496 -10.38 23.04 -5.64
C PHE A 496 -9.17 22.17 -6.00
N PHE A 497 -9.23 21.45 -7.12
CA PHE A 497 -8.14 20.59 -7.56
C PHE A 497 -6.87 21.37 -7.89
N LYS A 498 -7.00 22.53 -8.54
CA LYS A 498 -5.86 23.40 -8.86
C LYS A 498 -5.14 23.89 -7.62
N ARG A 499 -5.86 24.36 -6.60
CA ARG A 499 -5.28 25.02 -5.42
C ARG A 499 -4.78 24.04 -4.39
N TYR A 500 -5.54 22.97 -4.12
CA TYR A 500 -5.32 22.10 -2.96
C TYR A 500 -4.75 20.73 -3.32
N VAL A 501 -5.02 20.22 -4.53
CA VAL A 501 -4.52 18.91 -4.98
C VAL A 501 -3.22 19.06 -5.77
N ARG A 502 -3.19 19.93 -6.77
CA ARG A 502 -2.00 20.25 -7.58
C ARG A 502 -1.17 21.40 -7.01
N GLY A 503 -1.76 22.23 -6.21
CA GLY A 503 -1.12 23.29 -5.44
C GLY A 503 -0.81 22.87 -4.01
N VAL A 504 -0.24 23.80 -3.27
CA VAL A 504 0.19 23.62 -1.87
C VAL A 504 -0.58 24.52 -0.90
N GLU A 505 -1.68 25.12 -1.35
CA GLU A 505 -2.50 25.95 -0.49
C GLU A 505 -3.17 25.08 0.59
N SER A 506 -3.30 25.63 1.80
CA SER A 506 -4.04 24.99 2.89
C SER A 506 -5.52 24.87 2.51
N PRO A 507 -6.17 23.70 2.65
CA PRO A 507 -7.57 23.52 2.31
C PRO A 507 -8.50 24.46 3.12
N PRO A 508 -9.70 24.79 2.58
CA PRO A 508 -10.61 25.74 3.22
C PRO A 508 -11.41 25.10 4.37
N TYR A 509 -10.71 24.66 5.41
CA TYR A 509 -11.27 23.91 6.56
C TYR A 509 -12.46 24.60 7.20
N GLU A 510 -12.36 25.92 7.51
CA GLU A 510 -13.44 26.64 8.15
C GLU A 510 -14.71 26.64 7.32
N THR A 511 -14.58 26.80 6.00
CA THR A 511 -15.69 26.74 5.07
C THR A 511 -16.31 25.35 5.02
N ALA A 512 -15.49 24.30 4.99
CA ALA A 512 -15.93 22.93 4.90
C ALA A 512 -16.65 22.48 6.18
N PHE A 513 -16.04 22.66 7.34
CA PHE A 513 -16.63 22.27 8.63
C PHE A 513 -17.91 23.03 8.96
N ALA A 514 -17.99 24.32 8.58
CA ALA A 514 -19.20 25.10 8.78
C ALA A 514 -20.42 24.51 8.06
N GLN A 515 -20.24 23.79 6.92
CA GLN A 515 -21.35 23.14 6.22
C GLN A 515 -22.10 22.13 7.08
N VAL A 516 -21.41 21.54 8.03
CA VAL A 516 -21.97 20.52 8.94
C VAL A 516 -22.08 21.03 10.39
N GLY A 517 -22.01 22.36 10.61
CA GLY A 517 -22.14 22.97 11.91
C GLY A 517 -20.98 22.68 12.86
N LEU A 518 -19.79 22.48 12.31
CA LEU A 518 -18.54 22.31 13.03
C LEU A 518 -17.61 23.49 12.74
N ARG A 519 -16.62 23.69 13.59
CA ARG A 519 -15.54 24.66 13.40
C ARG A 519 -14.19 24.03 13.72
N LEU A 520 -13.17 24.42 13.02
CA LEU A 520 -11.80 24.10 13.35
C LEU A 520 -11.22 25.16 14.28
N VAL A 521 -10.69 24.74 15.42
CA VAL A 521 -10.01 25.59 16.40
C VAL A 521 -8.55 25.27 16.37
N ARG A 522 -7.72 26.32 16.43
CA ARG A 522 -6.27 26.24 16.36
C ARG A 522 -5.67 26.88 17.62
N ASP A 523 -4.98 26.08 18.42
CA ASP A 523 -4.31 26.55 19.63
C ASP A 523 -2.79 26.41 19.46
N PRO A 524 -2.01 27.43 19.83
CA PRO A 524 -0.55 27.32 19.77
C PRO A 524 -0.06 26.30 20.81
N ARG A 525 0.77 25.33 20.39
CA ARG A 525 1.37 24.33 21.29
C ARG A 525 2.28 24.98 22.34
N ALA A 526 2.91 26.09 21.98
CA ALA A 526 3.68 26.94 22.86
C ALA A 526 3.57 28.40 22.41
N PRO A 527 3.74 29.41 23.32
CA PRO A 527 3.60 30.81 22.96
C PRO A 527 4.70 31.31 22.01
N VAL A 528 5.82 30.62 21.94
CA VAL A 528 6.97 30.93 21.11
C VAL A 528 7.43 29.72 20.30
N ALA A 529 8.09 29.97 19.18
CA ALA A 529 8.79 28.99 18.40
C ALA A 529 10.29 29.02 18.66
N VAL A 530 10.88 27.84 18.76
CA VAL A 530 12.31 27.54 18.67
C VAL A 530 12.62 26.89 17.35
N GLY A 531 11.77 25.96 16.91
CA GLY A 531 11.87 25.26 15.62
C GLY A 531 12.75 24.03 15.66
N VAL A 532 12.70 23.27 16.75
CA VAL A 532 13.41 22.01 16.91
C VAL A 532 12.48 20.93 17.45
N SER A 533 12.76 19.67 17.12
CA SER A 533 12.24 18.48 17.82
C SER A 533 13.37 17.77 18.57
N ALA A 534 13.00 17.07 19.64
CA ALA A 534 13.93 16.23 20.40
C ALA A 534 13.90 14.79 19.88
N ASP A 535 15.02 14.09 20.01
CA ASP A 535 15.11 12.65 19.81
C ASP A 535 14.35 11.92 20.94
N GLU A 536 13.27 11.24 20.61
CA GLU A 536 12.39 10.57 21.56
C GLU A 536 13.09 9.39 22.26
N ASN A 537 14.15 8.85 21.68
CA ASN A 537 14.93 7.77 22.26
C ASN A 537 15.95 8.28 23.32
N ASP A 538 16.26 9.58 23.37
CA ASP A 538 17.17 10.15 24.38
C ASP A 538 16.39 10.99 25.41
N GLN A 539 15.79 10.34 26.39
CA GLN A 539 15.03 11.00 27.45
C GLN A 539 15.93 11.74 28.46
N ALA A 540 17.22 11.43 28.50
CA ALA A 540 18.16 12.05 29.45
C ALA A 540 18.70 13.41 28.96
N ASN A 541 18.81 13.59 27.67
CA ASN A 541 19.34 14.77 27.02
C ASN A 541 18.34 15.34 26.01
N PHE A 542 18.37 16.64 25.80
CA PHE A 542 17.65 17.27 24.70
C PHE A 542 18.51 17.22 23.43
N LYS A 543 18.57 16.04 22.81
CA LYS A 543 19.25 15.82 21.53
C LYS A 543 18.31 16.24 20.39
N ILE A 544 18.82 17.05 19.47
CA ILE A 544 18.03 17.54 18.33
C ILE A 544 17.84 16.44 17.30
N ALA A 545 16.60 16.07 17.05
CA ALA A 545 16.20 15.14 15.98
C ALA A 545 15.94 15.88 14.67
N SER A 546 15.28 17.05 14.72
CA SER A 546 15.05 17.88 13.54
C SER A 546 15.17 19.37 13.85
N VAL A 547 15.50 20.16 12.82
CA VAL A 547 15.51 21.62 12.84
C VAL A 547 14.63 22.09 11.68
N ARG A 548 13.58 22.86 12.00
CA ARG A 548 12.70 23.43 10.96
C ARG A 548 13.44 24.46 10.14
N PRO A 549 13.28 24.45 8.81
CA PRO A 549 13.72 25.57 7.97
C PRO A 549 13.04 26.87 8.45
N ASP A 550 13.67 28.00 8.20
CA ASP A 550 13.13 29.33 8.56
C ASP A 550 12.72 29.47 10.05
N SER A 551 13.44 28.78 10.93
CA SER A 551 13.18 28.80 12.37
C SER A 551 14.27 29.54 13.12
N PRO A 552 13.96 30.05 14.34
CA PRO A 552 14.94 30.66 15.22
C PRO A 552 16.18 29.81 15.49
N ALA A 553 16.01 28.48 15.61
CA ALA A 553 17.12 27.55 15.81
C ALA A 553 18.00 27.44 14.56
N ALA A 554 17.39 27.34 13.37
CA ALA A 554 18.13 27.30 12.10
C ALA A 554 18.97 28.56 11.90
N GLU A 555 18.38 29.75 12.13
CA GLU A 555 19.07 31.02 12.04
C GLU A 555 20.24 31.13 13.03
N ALA A 556 20.10 30.51 14.21
CA ALA A 556 21.14 30.47 15.24
C ALA A 556 22.22 29.40 15.00
N GLY A 557 22.14 28.61 13.92
CA GLY A 557 23.13 27.61 13.57
C GLY A 557 23.04 26.33 14.42
N VAL A 558 21.84 26.02 14.97
CA VAL A 558 21.55 24.73 15.62
C VAL A 558 21.43 23.66 14.55
N GLU A 559 21.99 22.48 14.78
CA GLU A 559 22.00 21.36 13.83
C GLU A 559 21.42 20.09 14.45
N VAL A 560 20.96 19.19 13.57
CA VAL A 560 20.55 17.84 13.96
C VAL A 560 21.73 17.11 14.63
N GLY A 561 21.45 16.43 15.75
CA GLY A 561 22.45 15.75 16.56
C GLY A 561 23.10 16.62 17.63
N ASP A 562 22.90 17.95 17.63
CA ASP A 562 23.30 18.79 18.75
C ASP A 562 22.57 18.38 20.03
N ILE A 563 23.24 18.49 21.18
CA ILE A 563 22.62 18.32 22.48
C ILE A 563 22.51 19.68 23.15
N VAL A 564 21.28 20.16 23.37
CA VAL A 564 21.03 21.39 24.10
C VAL A 564 21.24 21.13 25.59
N THR A 565 22.39 21.53 26.12
CA THR A 565 22.72 21.33 27.53
C THR A 565 22.10 22.42 28.43
N LEU A 566 22.06 23.67 27.95
CA LEU A 566 21.42 24.79 28.66
C LEU A 566 20.61 25.64 27.68
N PHE A 567 19.42 26.03 28.10
CA PHE A 567 18.54 26.96 27.41
C PHE A 567 18.15 28.09 28.39
N GLY A 568 18.68 29.28 28.20
CA GLY A 568 18.48 30.37 29.15
C GLY A 568 18.95 30.04 30.58
N GLY A 569 20.05 29.29 30.69
CA GLY A 569 20.59 28.85 31.98
C GLY A 569 19.89 27.59 32.60
N ILE A 570 18.85 27.05 31.94
CA ILE A 570 18.10 25.88 32.42
C ILE A 570 18.60 24.65 31.68
N LYS A 571 18.89 23.58 32.43
CA LYS A 571 19.17 22.28 31.82
C LYS A 571 17.92 21.79 31.09
N LEU A 572 18.07 21.46 29.79
CA LEU A 572 16.95 21.06 28.93
C LEU A 572 16.89 19.53 28.83
N THR A 573 15.65 19.02 28.82
CA THR A 573 15.30 17.62 28.54
C THR A 573 14.01 17.62 27.71
N PRO A 574 13.66 16.54 27.00
CA PRO A 574 12.37 16.44 26.31
C PRO A 574 11.19 16.74 27.25
N ALA A 575 11.20 16.17 28.45
CA ALA A 575 10.12 16.33 29.44
C ALA A 575 9.88 17.77 29.92
N ASN A 576 10.91 18.64 29.93
CA ASN A 576 10.76 20.03 30.40
C ASN A 576 10.77 21.09 29.31
N PHE A 577 10.94 20.70 28.06
CA PHE A 577 11.11 21.64 26.93
C PHE A 577 9.95 22.63 26.81
N LEU A 578 8.73 22.13 26.62
CA LEU A 578 7.54 22.98 26.45
C LEU A 578 7.31 23.90 27.65
N LYS A 579 7.50 23.38 28.86
CA LYS A 579 7.39 24.17 30.09
C LYS A 579 8.48 25.26 30.17
N THR A 580 9.64 24.99 29.62
CA THR A 580 10.77 25.94 29.63
C THR A 580 10.50 27.05 28.63
N ILE A 581 10.12 26.74 27.38
CA ILE A 581 9.87 27.75 26.36
C ILE A 581 8.61 28.59 26.63
N ALA A 582 7.64 28.05 27.36
CA ALA A 582 6.42 28.76 27.77
C ALA A 582 6.69 29.98 28.68
N ARG A 583 7.91 30.18 29.21
CA ARG A 583 8.31 31.30 30.05
C ARG A 583 8.68 32.54 29.25
N TYR A 584 8.85 32.41 27.95
CA TYR A 584 9.40 33.45 27.08
C TYR A 584 8.33 34.04 26.16
N LYS A 585 8.67 35.17 25.54
CA LYS A 585 7.84 35.90 24.59
C LYS A 585 8.53 36.02 23.24
N PRO A 586 7.77 36.20 22.14
CA PRO A 586 8.35 36.53 20.84
C PRO A 586 9.28 37.78 20.96
N GLY A 587 10.46 37.67 20.36
CA GLY A 587 11.51 38.69 20.43
C GLY A 587 12.55 38.48 21.55
N ASP A 588 12.30 37.58 22.52
CA ASP A 588 13.29 37.26 23.55
C ASP A 588 14.53 36.59 22.91
N ARG A 589 15.70 37.03 23.35
CA ARG A 589 17.00 36.51 22.93
C ARG A 589 17.56 35.56 24.00
N ILE A 590 17.61 34.29 23.69
CA ILE A 590 17.98 33.26 24.65
C ILE A 590 19.39 32.74 24.35
N GLN A 591 20.26 32.79 25.37
CA GLN A 591 21.57 32.15 25.30
C GLN A 591 21.39 30.63 25.43
N VAL A 592 21.94 29.90 24.48
CA VAL A 592 21.85 28.43 24.43
C VAL A 592 23.25 27.84 24.40
N THR A 593 23.50 26.86 25.25
CA THR A 593 24.73 26.05 25.21
C THR A 593 24.43 24.72 24.54
N LEU A 594 25.10 24.46 23.43
CA LEU A 594 25.01 23.25 22.65
C LEU A 594 26.28 22.42 22.84
N ARG A 595 26.12 21.10 22.76
CA ARG A 595 27.23 20.16 22.61
C ARG A 595 27.12 19.51 21.22
N ARG A 596 28.09 19.78 20.36
CA ARG A 596 28.23 19.18 19.03
C ARG A 596 29.46 18.29 19.01
N GLY A 597 29.28 16.99 19.12
CA GLY A 597 30.35 16.06 19.44
C GLY A 597 30.97 16.39 20.82
N GLU A 598 32.26 16.68 20.85
CA GLU A 598 32.98 17.08 22.09
C GLU A 598 33.09 18.62 22.27
N ARG A 599 32.57 19.39 21.30
CA ARG A 599 32.67 20.86 21.34
C ARG A 599 31.47 21.45 22.05
N SER A 600 31.75 22.43 22.96
CA SER A 600 30.72 23.30 23.52
C SER A 600 30.58 24.55 22.64
N ILE A 601 29.34 24.81 22.20
CA ILE A 601 29.00 25.92 21.33
C ILE A 601 28.02 26.83 22.07
N GLN A 602 28.24 28.14 21.99
CA GLN A 602 27.31 29.15 22.48
C GLN A 602 26.56 29.74 21.30
N ALA A 603 25.22 29.71 21.35
CA ALA A 603 24.36 30.30 20.35
C ALA A 603 23.36 31.25 21.02
N THR A 604 22.84 32.21 20.26
CA THR A 604 21.74 33.07 20.70
C THR A 604 20.55 32.83 19.80
N ILE A 605 19.47 32.32 20.36
CA ILE A 605 18.20 32.10 19.64
C ILE A 605 17.28 33.28 19.91
N THR A 606 16.82 33.96 18.85
CA THR A 606 15.78 35.01 18.95
C THR A 606 14.43 34.38 18.69
N LEU A 607 13.62 34.23 19.73
CA LEU A 607 12.34 33.52 19.65
C LEU A 607 11.31 34.25 18.78
N THR A 608 10.56 33.54 17.99
CA THR A 608 9.44 34.07 17.19
C THR A 608 8.09 33.66 17.77
N SER A 609 6.99 34.14 17.19
CA SER A 609 5.64 33.65 17.49
C SER A 609 5.50 32.17 17.21
N ALA A 610 4.52 31.53 17.86
CA ALA A 610 4.23 30.11 17.66
C ALA A 610 4.15 29.72 16.19
N GLN A 611 4.78 28.60 15.83
CA GLN A 611 4.78 28.01 14.49
C GLN A 611 4.11 26.65 14.45
N ILE A 612 3.88 26.02 15.62
CA ILE A 612 3.26 24.72 15.78
C ILE A 612 1.95 24.91 16.53
N PHE A 613 0.89 24.32 15.98
CA PHE A 613 -0.47 24.43 16.51
C PHE A 613 -1.09 23.06 16.68
N ASP A 614 -1.87 22.89 17.73
CA ASP A 614 -2.77 21.76 17.90
C ASP A 614 -4.15 22.16 17.35
N TYR A 615 -4.71 21.30 16.51
CA TYR A 615 -6.03 21.52 15.93
C TYR A 615 -7.05 20.65 16.65
N ARG A 616 -8.28 21.15 16.77
CA ARG A 616 -9.43 20.40 17.28
C ARG A 616 -10.69 20.83 16.55
N ILE A 617 -11.59 19.89 16.37
CA ILE A 617 -12.88 20.12 15.71
C ILE A 617 -13.96 20.21 16.79
N GLU A 618 -14.69 21.31 16.80
CA GLU A 618 -15.73 21.59 17.81
C GLU A 618 -17.08 21.85 17.16
N GLU A 619 -18.16 21.57 17.89
CA GLU A 619 -19.49 21.95 17.48
C GLU A 619 -19.71 23.47 17.56
N MET A 620 -20.35 24.03 16.53
CA MET A 620 -20.81 25.41 16.57
C MET A 620 -22.08 25.53 17.45
N LYS A 621 -22.05 26.40 18.43
CA LYS A 621 -23.18 26.61 19.36
C LYS A 621 -24.47 27.05 18.66
N ASP A 622 -24.32 27.82 17.59
CA ASP A 622 -25.36 28.45 16.80
C ASP A 622 -25.64 27.72 15.47
N ALA A 623 -25.18 26.48 15.34
CA ALA A 623 -25.42 25.66 14.16
C ALA A 623 -26.91 25.49 13.89
N SER A 624 -27.33 25.78 12.65
CA SER A 624 -28.72 25.66 12.22
C SER A 624 -29.22 24.21 12.26
N PRO A 625 -30.52 23.96 12.35
CA PRO A 625 -31.07 22.60 12.23
C PRO A 625 -30.64 21.91 10.93
N GLY A 626 -30.53 22.64 9.82
CA GLY A 626 -30.10 22.11 8.52
C GLY A 626 -28.65 21.63 8.54
N THR A 627 -27.71 22.43 9.08
CA THR A 627 -26.31 22.03 9.17
C THR A 627 -26.11 20.85 10.13
N LYS A 628 -26.90 20.80 11.23
CA LYS A 628 -26.89 19.62 12.13
C LYS A 628 -27.42 18.36 11.44
N ALA A 629 -28.46 18.49 10.59
CA ALA A 629 -28.96 17.36 9.81
C ALA A 629 -27.93 16.86 8.79
N LEU A 630 -27.18 17.75 8.13
CA LEU A 630 -26.08 17.39 7.24
C LEU A 630 -24.96 16.65 7.97
N ARG A 631 -24.62 17.08 9.21
CA ARG A 631 -23.66 16.35 10.06
C ARG A 631 -24.14 14.93 10.37
N VAL A 632 -25.39 14.79 10.77
CA VAL A 632 -25.97 13.46 11.04
C VAL A 632 -25.94 12.58 9.79
N ALA A 633 -26.26 13.14 8.62
CA ALA A 633 -26.20 12.43 7.35
C ALA A 633 -24.75 12.00 7.00
N TRP A 634 -23.78 12.87 7.16
CA TRP A 634 -22.35 12.57 6.96
C TRP A 634 -21.89 11.41 7.84
N LEU A 635 -22.14 11.51 9.16
CA LEU A 635 -21.71 10.54 10.15
C LEU A 635 -22.40 9.17 10.01
N ASN A 636 -23.56 9.09 9.38
CA ASN A 636 -24.33 7.85 9.21
C ASN A 636 -24.40 7.34 7.76
N GLY A 637 -23.69 7.96 6.82
CA GLY A 637 -23.66 7.51 5.43
C GLY A 637 -24.99 7.71 4.66
N LYS A 638 -25.67 8.84 4.87
CA LYS A 638 -26.94 9.17 4.23
C LYS A 638 -26.82 10.40 3.35
#